data_abbc2d0a2f7c50007ac208a1e4f7520c
#
_entry.id   abbc2d0a2f7c50007ac208a1e4f7520c
#
_cell.length_a   1.000
_cell.length_b   1.000
_cell.length_c   1.000
_cell.angle_alpha   90.00
_cell.angle_beta   90.00
_cell.angle_gamma   90.00
#
_symmetry.space_group_name_H-M   'P 1'
#
loop_
_entity.id
_entity.type
_entity.pdbx_description
1 polymer ?
#
loop_
_entity_poly.entity_id
_entity_poly.type
_entity_poly.pdbx_seq_one_letter_code
_entity_poly.pdbx_strand_id
1 'polypeptide(L)'
;MGKRMKKVLASAMSLSMVASMAMSGVGATTSRVDSLLSNMSLRQKITQMMMVDFRQWKTADDEAKSDFTKMNSEVQKIVEDYDFGSVIFFANNIKETEQSFDLTMDLQKAATKDNGIPLLITTDQEGGIVYRLGSGTALPGNMALGATGDVNNAKIAGEIIGSELSSLGINTTLAPVVDVNNNANNPVIGLRSYGEDAEMVGKMASAEIEGLAEYNVIGCAKHFPGHGDTATDSHYGLPMVDKSKEELLNNELKPYQVAINQGIEMIMSAHILYPQLDDTTVYSEQTKKQEKLPSTLSHKILTNLLKEEMGFKGVVVTDAMNMAGIAATYDEVQAVKLAINAGVDLICMPTNITCLEDMSKLDAIIDGVEKAVNDGEIQESRLDDAVTRILTLKENKGILDWKESNYSLEKALATVGSDENKAKEREIAAKAVTVVKNENNTLPLNVTKKSKVLLVAAENNQRSLMKYGAERAKNAGLIPDGAEVKVTRYMDRTLASDATVINADGSTYTSSMTDLLDWCDTLVVVSDNSGLNVAKAHYNNNYTGTPYNLVDYVEKADASKTTVVISANKPYDVQMYPNADAIMAVYGSKGDPTEQLIGGATGSTSASGPNITAGVEVAFGVFGASGKLPVRIPKYVLTTNV
;
A
#
# COMPACT_ATOMS: atom_id res chain seq x y z
N MET A 1 -3.84 -48.34 58.27
CA MET A 1 -4.51 -47.09 58.53
C MET A 1 -4.01 -46.10 57.48
N GLY A 2 -4.62 -45.79 56.39
CA GLY A 2 -5.98 -45.44 56.04
C GLY A 2 -6.08 -43.96 55.79
N LYS A 3 -6.14 -43.56 54.51
CA LYS A 3 -7.01 -42.57 53.92
C LYS A 3 -6.41 -41.96 52.65
N ARG A 4 -6.79 -42.52 51.54
CA ARG A 4 -7.68 -41.96 50.49
C ARG A 4 -7.24 -40.59 49.93
N MET A 5 -6.52 -40.69 48.83
CA MET A 5 -6.40 -39.69 47.77
C MET A 5 -7.68 -39.66 46.93
N LYS A 6 -8.27 -38.50 46.73
CA LYS A 6 -9.30 -38.28 45.71
C LYS A 6 -8.59 -37.68 44.48
N LYS A 7 -8.56 -38.41 43.37
CA LYS A 7 -8.28 -37.93 42.03
C LYS A 7 -9.58 -37.32 41.47
N VAL A 8 -9.51 -36.09 40.96
CA VAL A 8 -10.57 -35.50 40.13
C VAL A 8 -10.11 -35.70 38.66
N LEU A 9 -10.81 -36.59 37.98
CA LEU A 9 -10.77 -36.70 36.53
C LEU A 9 -11.82 -35.74 35.97
N ALA A 10 -11.43 -34.81 35.11
CA ALA A 10 -12.31 -34.10 34.23
C ALA A 10 -12.52 -34.92 32.96
N SER A 11 -13.74 -35.45 32.81
CA SER A 11 -14.15 -36.18 31.60
C SER A 11 -14.62 -35.20 30.56
N ALA A 12 -14.00 -35.23 29.38
CA ALA A 12 -14.56 -34.65 28.17
C ALA A 12 -15.72 -35.54 27.70
N MET A 13 -16.96 -35.01 27.73
CA MET A 13 -18.09 -35.64 27.07
C MET A 13 -18.23 -35.08 25.66
N SER A 14 -17.80 -35.88 24.67
CA SER A 14 -18.25 -35.72 23.29
C SER A 14 -19.70 -36.23 23.17
N LEU A 15 -20.63 -35.33 22.97
CA LEU A 15 -22.03 -35.66 22.70
C LEU A 15 -22.20 -35.88 21.18
N SER A 16 -22.14 -37.13 20.74
CA SER A 16 -22.61 -37.53 19.41
C SER A 16 -24.14 -37.69 19.46
N MET A 17 -24.86 -36.65 18.98
CA MET A 17 -26.28 -36.80 18.66
C MET A 17 -26.42 -37.43 17.28
N VAL A 18 -26.74 -38.69 17.21
CA VAL A 18 -27.36 -39.33 16.06
C VAL A 18 -28.83 -38.99 16.11
N ALA A 19 -29.29 -37.97 15.36
CA ALA A 19 -30.66 -37.73 15.07
C ALA A 19 -31.06 -38.54 13.82
N SER A 20 -31.86 -39.60 14.02
CA SER A 20 -32.62 -40.23 12.96
C SER A 20 -33.68 -39.27 12.45
N MET A 21 -33.41 -38.59 11.31
CA MET A 21 -34.42 -37.80 10.62
C MET A 21 -35.27 -38.70 9.75
N ALA A 22 -36.56 -38.73 10.07
CA ALA A 22 -37.61 -39.17 9.17
C ALA A 22 -37.59 -38.32 7.88
N MET A 23 -37.54 -38.96 6.72
CA MET A 23 -37.73 -38.31 5.43
C MET A 23 -39.13 -37.75 5.31
N SER A 24 -39.33 -36.51 5.68
CA SER A 24 -40.38 -35.67 5.16
C SER A 24 -39.72 -34.77 4.14
N GLY A 25 -40.19 -34.76 2.90
CA GLY A 25 -39.61 -33.97 1.79
C GLY A 25 -39.62 -32.50 2.10
N VAL A 26 -38.47 -32.02 2.62
CA VAL A 26 -38.12 -30.61 2.63
C VAL A 26 -37.41 -30.35 1.33
N GLY A 27 -38.04 -29.64 0.40
CA GLY A 27 -37.38 -29.08 -0.76
C GLY A 27 -36.12 -28.34 -0.23
N ALA A 28 -34.95 -28.68 -0.76
CA ALA A 28 -33.72 -27.97 -0.46
C ALA A 28 -33.98 -26.47 -0.75
N THR A 29 -33.94 -25.62 0.24
CA THR A 29 -33.97 -24.18 0.02
C THR A 29 -32.66 -23.82 -0.67
N THR A 30 -32.77 -23.44 -1.93
CA THR A 30 -31.62 -22.92 -2.72
C THR A 30 -30.97 -21.78 -1.95
N SER A 31 -29.66 -21.77 -1.80
CA SER A 31 -28.96 -20.66 -1.14
C SER A 31 -29.23 -19.35 -1.90
N ARG A 32 -29.11 -18.21 -1.26
CA ARG A 32 -29.26 -16.90 -1.90
C ARG A 32 -28.25 -16.75 -3.04
N VAL A 33 -27.02 -17.18 -2.84
CA VAL A 33 -25.95 -17.18 -3.86
C VAL A 33 -26.33 -18.04 -5.06
N ASP A 34 -26.81 -19.28 -4.84
CA ASP A 34 -27.26 -20.16 -5.93
C ASP A 34 -28.44 -19.56 -6.70
N SER A 35 -29.36 -18.90 -5.96
CA SER A 35 -30.50 -18.23 -6.60
C SER A 35 -30.07 -17.05 -7.48
N LEU A 36 -29.13 -16.21 -7.00
CA LEU A 36 -28.58 -15.11 -7.78
C LEU A 36 -27.86 -15.65 -9.02
N LEU A 37 -26.95 -16.61 -8.85
CA LEU A 37 -26.16 -17.18 -9.93
C LEU A 37 -27.05 -17.80 -11.02
N SER A 38 -28.07 -18.56 -10.63
CA SER A 38 -28.96 -19.25 -11.58
C SER A 38 -29.84 -18.30 -12.41
N ASN A 39 -30.02 -17.07 -11.95
CA ASN A 39 -30.79 -16.04 -12.65
C ASN A 39 -29.93 -15.14 -13.54
N MET A 40 -28.58 -15.23 -13.44
CA MET A 40 -27.67 -14.43 -14.27
C MET A 40 -27.56 -14.96 -15.69
N SER A 41 -27.61 -14.05 -16.66
CA SER A 41 -27.14 -14.32 -18.02
C SER A 41 -25.62 -14.55 -18.04
N LEU A 42 -25.09 -15.15 -19.11
CA LEU A 42 -23.65 -15.31 -19.29
C LEU A 42 -22.93 -13.97 -19.24
N ARG A 43 -23.48 -12.92 -19.87
CA ARG A 43 -22.94 -11.57 -19.84
C ARG A 43 -22.85 -11.01 -18.42
N GLN A 44 -23.89 -11.16 -17.61
CA GLN A 44 -23.90 -10.72 -16.21
C GLN A 44 -22.86 -11.49 -15.36
N LYS A 45 -22.66 -12.80 -15.60
CA LYS A 45 -21.59 -13.55 -14.94
C LYS A 45 -20.22 -12.95 -15.27
N ILE A 46 -19.99 -12.60 -16.53
CA ILE A 46 -18.73 -12.00 -16.98
C ILE A 46 -18.52 -10.62 -16.34
N THR A 47 -19.53 -9.75 -16.32
CA THR A 47 -19.41 -8.41 -15.76
C THR A 47 -19.29 -8.42 -14.23
N GLN A 48 -19.86 -9.40 -13.53
CA GLN A 48 -19.59 -9.61 -12.10
C GLN A 48 -18.13 -9.98 -11.81
N MET A 49 -17.39 -10.50 -12.79
CA MET A 49 -15.95 -10.74 -12.65
C MET A 49 -15.09 -9.52 -12.97
N MET A 50 -15.67 -8.35 -13.26
CA MET A 50 -14.94 -7.14 -13.63
C MET A 50 -14.85 -6.16 -12.46
N MET A 51 -13.63 -5.66 -12.19
CA MET A 51 -13.34 -4.52 -11.34
C MET A 51 -12.88 -3.38 -12.25
N VAL A 52 -13.76 -2.40 -12.46
CA VAL A 52 -13.49 -1.26 -13.36
C VAL A 52 -13.06 -0.02 -12.58
N ASP A 53 -12.35 0.89 -13.24
CA ASP A 53 -12.06 2.21 -12.70
C ASP A 53 -12.68 3.32 -13.54
N PHE A 54 -13.12 4.36 -12.85
CA PHE A 54 -13.52 5.64 -13.44
C PHE A 54 -12.63 6.73 -12.86
N ARG A 55 -11.31 6.54 -12.96
CA ARG A 55 -10.32 7.45 -12.33
C ARG A 55 -10.47 8.87 -12.80
N GLN A 56 -10.65 9.05 -14.09
CA GLN A 56 -10.91 10.32 -14.75
C GLN A 56 -12.03 10.10 -15.77
N TRP A 57 -12.85 11.13 -15.99
CA TRP A 57 -13.92 11.05 -16.95
C TRP A 57 -13.98 12.30 -17.85
N LYS A 58 -14.32 12.07 -19.10
CA LYS A 58 -14.64 13.08 -20.08
C LYS A 58 -16.06 12.84 -20.57
N THR A 59 -17.02 13.70 -20.21
CA THR A 59 -18.38 13.64 -20.77
C THR A 59 -18.38 14.13 -22.22
N ALA A 60 -19.48 13.89 -22.93
CA ALA A 60 -19.64 14.37 -24.31
C ALA A 60 -19.52 15.90 -24.44
N ASP A 61 -19.83 16.64 -23.37
CA ASP A 61 -19.81 18.12 -23.34
C ASP A 61 -18.47 18.70 -22.91
N ASP A 62 -17.53 17.87 -22.40
CA ASP A 62 -16.24 18.32 -21.89
C ASP A 62 -15.17 18.43 -23.00
N GLU A 63 -14.26 19.41 -22.90
CA GLU A 63 -13.09 19.50 -23.78
C GLU A 63 -12.00 18.49 -23.40
N ALA A 64 -11.82 18.22 -22.10
CA ALA A 64 -10.81 17.34 -21.57
C ALA A 64 -11.35 16.48 -20.41
N LYS A 65 -10.70 15.35 -20.14
CA LYS A 65 -11.01 14.53 -18.97
C LYS A 65 -10.58 15.21 -17.67
N SER A 66 -11.37 15.05 -16.63
CA SER A 66 -11.12 15.53 -15.27
C SER A 66 -11.20 14.38 -14.27
N ASP A 67 -10.69 14.59 -13.05
CA ASP A 67 -10.80 13.59 -11.98
C ASP A 67 -12.29 13.34 -11.67
N PHE A 68 -12.65 12.05 -11.64
CA PHE A 68 -14.03 11.63 -11.38
C PHE A 68 -14.29 11.64 -9.86
N THR A 69 -14.77 12.77 -9.38
CA THR A 69 -15.05 13.01 -7.96
C THR A 69 -16.53 13.07 -7.63
N LYS A 70 -17.40 13.03 -8.64
CA LYS A 70 -18.84 13.10 -8.49
C LYS A 70 -19.52 12.28 -9.59
N MET A 71 -20.59 11.59 -9.23
CA MET A 71 -21.41 10.85 -10.18
C MET A 71 -21.95 11.77 -11.28
N ASN A 72 -21.91 11.31 -12.52
CA ASN A 72 -22.58 11.91 -13.68
C ASN A 72 -23.52 10.90 -14.34
N SER A 73 -24.38 11.38 -15.21
CA SER A 73 -25.42 10.55 -15.86
C SER A 73 -24.87 9.45 -16.76
N GLU A 74 -23.67 9.64 -17.35
CA GLU A 74 -23.06 8.66 -18.24
C GLU A 74 -22.53 7.48 -17.43
N VAL A 75 -21.72 7.72 -16.40
CA VAL A 75 -21.19 6.68 -15.52
C VAL A 75 -22.31 6.01 -14.72
N GLN A 76 -23.31 6.78 -14.27
CA GLN A 76 -24.50 6.20 -13.63
C GLN A 76 -25.16 5.16 -14.53
N LYS A 77 -25.41 5.51 -15.80
CA LYS A 77 -26.01 4.58 -16.75
C LYS A 77 -25.14 3.35 -17.01
N ILE A 78 -23.82 3.53 -17.13
CA ILE A 78 -22.89 2.41 -17.30
C ILE A 78 -22.99 1.43 -16.12
N VAL A 79 -22.96 1.95 -14.88
CA VAL A 79 -23.05 1.10 -13.67
C VAL A 79 -24.41 0.39 -13.59
N GLU A 80 -25.50 1.08 -13.95
CA GLU A 80 -26.85 0.48 -13.99
C GLU A 80 -26.99 -0.62 -15.07
N ASP A 81 -26.34 -0.46 -16.23
CA ASP A 81 -26.52 -1.37 -17.38
C ASP A 81 -25.60 -2.61 -17.33
N TYR A 82 -24.43 -2.54 -16.66
CA TYR A 82 -23.40 -3.59 -16.77
C TYR A 82 -23.34 -4.55 -15.58
N ASP A 83 -23.94 -4.25 -14.44
CA ASP A 83 -23.89 -5.12 -13.24
C ASP A 83 -22.43 -5.52 -12.84
N PHE A 84 -21.51 -4.59 -12.75
CA PHE A 84 -20.13 -4.87 -12.39
C PHE A 84 -19.98 -5.51 -11.01
N GLY A 85 -18.99 -6.39 -10.84
CA GLY A 85 -18.65 -6.97 -9.54
C GLY A 85 -18.01 -5.98 -8.59
N SER A 86 -17.19 -5.05 -9.11
CA SER A 86 -16.39 -4.12 -8.31
C SER A 86 -16.06 -2.83 -9.06
N VAL A 87 -15.83 -1.76 -8.30
CA VAL A 87 -15.22 -0.50 -8.75
C VAL A 87 -14.01 -0.22 -7.87
N ILE A 88 -12.89 0.21 -8.48
CA ILE A 88 -11.69 0.62 -7.75
C ILE A 88 -11.49 2.14 -7.79
N PHE A 89 -11.25 2.74 -6.61
CA PHE A 89 -10.93 4.15 -6.43
C PHE A 89 -9.42 4.39 -6.31
N PHE A 90 -9.01 5.54 -6.83
CA PHE A 90 -7.68 6.12 -6.69
C PHE A 90 -7.73 7.47 -5.98
N ALA A 91 -6.57 8.06 -5.67
CA ALA A 91 -6.49 9.39 -5.06
C ALA A 91 -7.21 10.49 -5.89
N ASN A 92 -7.40 10.26 -7.18
CA ASN A 92 -8.20 11.11 -8.05
C ASN A 92 -9.68 11.17 -7.66
N ASN A 93 -10.20 10.07 -7.08
CA ASN A 93 -11.61 9.90 -6.78
C ASN A 93 -11.99 10.31 -5.36
N ILE A 94 -11.11 10.08 -4.37
CA ILE A 94 -11.42 10.17 -2.92
C ILE A 94 -10.54 11.22 -2.24
N LYS A 95 -10.88 12.50 -2.45
CA LYS A 95 -10.10 13.67 -2.00
C LYS A 95 -10.53 14.17 -0.63
N GLU A 96 -11.83 14.39 -0.47
CA GLU A 96 -12.45 14.92 0.74
C GLU A 96 -13.50 13.95 1.28
N THR A 97 -13.72 13.96 2.58
CA THR A 97 -14.59 12.97 3.25
C THR A 97 -16.02 13.00 2.73
N GLU A 98 -16.67 14.18 2.70
CA GLU A 98 -18.04 14.33 2.21
C GLU A 98 -18.16 13.94 0.74
N GLN A 99 -17.25 14.44 -0.09
CA GLN A 99 -17.20 14.12 -1.53
C GLN A 99 -17.03 12.60 -1.78
N SER A 100 -16.16 11.94 -1.03
CA SER A 100 -15.90 10.50 -1.15
C SER A 100 -17.09 9.67 -0.69
N PHE A 101 -17.76 10.11 0.38
CA PHE A 101 -18.99 9.50 0.89
C PHE A 101 -20.10 9.56 -0.17
N ASP A 102 -20.38 10.74 -0.71
CA ASP A 102 -21.42 10.93 -1.72
C ASP A 102 -21.17 10.09 -2.97
N LEU A 103 -19.93 10.08 -3.47
CA LEU A 103 -19.56 9.30 -4.66
C LEU A 103 -19.77 7.79 -4.40
N THR A 104 -19.40 7.30 -3.23
CA THR A 104 -19.58 5.89 -2.85
C THR A 104 -21.06 5.52 -2.76
N MET A 105 -21.87 6.38 -2.12
CA MET A 105 -23.31 6.16 -2.02
C MET A 105 -23.99 6.18 -3.39
N ASP A 106 -23.64 7.10 -4.24
CA ASP A 106 -24.21 7.21 -5.58
C ASP A 106 -23.88 6.02 -6.48
N LEU A 107 -22.63 5.50 -6.41
CA LEU A 107 -22.25 4.28 -7.12
C LEU A 107 -23.05 3.06 -6.64
N GLN A 108 -23.21 2.89 -5.33
CA GLN A 108 -24.01 1.78 -4.79
C GLN A 108 -25.49 1.90 -5.15
N LYS A 109 -26.06 3.12 -5.14
CA LYS A 109 -27.44 3.36 -5.59
C LYS A 109 -27.62 2.96 -7.06
N ALA A 110 -26.69 3.34 -7.92
CA ALA A 110 -26.71 2.96 -9.33
C ALA A 110 -26.62 1.44 -9.50
N ALA A 111 -25.69 0.78 -8.80
CA ALA A 111 -25.49 -0.67 -8.88
C ALA A 111 -26.68 -1.48 -8.33
N THR A 112 -27.42 -0.95 -7.36
CA THR A 112 -28.56 -1.66 -6.75
C THR A 112 -29.91 -1.32 -7.35
N LYS A 113 -29.94 -0.49 -8.38
CA LYS A 113 -31.16 -0.18 -9.12
C LYS A 113 -31.74 -1.45 -9.74
N ASP A 114 -33.05 -1.54 -9.78
CA ASP A 114 -33.81 -2.65 -10.41
C ASP A 114 -33.40 -4.05 -9.91
N ASN A 115 -33.04 -4.18 -8.62
CA ASN A 115 -32.52 -5.37 -7.95
C ASN A 115 -31.10 -5.81 -8.43
N GLY A 116 -30.29 -4.88 -8.90
CA GLY A 116 -28.88 -5.11 -9.19
C GLY A 116 -28.08 -5.51 -7.94
N ILE A 117 -26.86 -5.97 -8.17
CA ILE A 117 -25.97 -6.51 -7.11
C ILE A 117 -25.03 -5.41 -6.60
N PRO A 118 -24.98 -5.16 -5.28
CA PRO A 118 -24.09 -4.17 -4.71
C PRO A 118 -22.62 -4.44 -5.06
N LEU A 119 -21.86 -3.36 -5.28
CA LEU A 119 -20.44 -3.39 -5.65
C LEU A 119 -19.52 -3.74 -4.48
N LEU A 120 -18.43 -4.42 -4.78
CA LEU A 120 -17.20 -4.26 -4.00
C LEU A 120 -16.63 -2.88 -4.36
N ILE A 121 -16.62 -1.94 -3.41
CA ILE A 121 -15.96 -0.63 -3.57
C ILE A 121 -14.56 -0.76 -2.98
N THR A 122 -13.56 -0.64 -3.84
CA THR A 122 -12.19 -1.04 -3.56
C THR A 122 -11.23 0.13 -3.68
N THR A 123 -10.13 0.12 -2.93
CA THR A 123 -9.02 1.07 -3.08
C THR A 123 -7.70 0.46 -2.62
N ASP A 124 -6.55 1.03 -3.04
CA ASP A 124 -5.22 0.68 -2.51
C ASP A 124 -4.92 1.54 -1.27
N GLN A 125 -5.38 1.14 -0.12
CA GLN A 125 -5.09 1.84 1.13
C GLN A 125 -4.11 1.01 1.96
N GLU A 126 -2.79 1.12 1.61
CA GLU A 126 -1.70 0.37 2.27
C GLU A 126 -1.10 1.14 3.46
N GLY A 127 -1.29 2.46 3.47
CA GLY A 127 -0.54 3.38 4.33
C GLY A 127 0.84 3.75 3.74
N GLY A 128 1.49 4.74 4.35
CA GLY A 128 2.79 5.22 3.90
C GLY A 128 2.78 5.79 2.49
N ILE A 129 3.58 5.22 1.59
CA ILE A 129 3.72 5.75 0.22
C ILE A 129 2.55 5.38 -0.71
N VAL A 130 1.79 4.34 -0.38
CA VAL A 130 0.59 3.94 -1.14
C VAL A 130 -0.66 4.21 -0.31
N TYR A 131 -1.20 5.38 -0.50
CA TYR A 131 -2.30 5.95 0.26
C TYR A 131 -3.20 6.76 -0.68
N ARG A 132 -4.53 6.57 -0.61
CA ARG A 132 -5.47 7.16 -1.56
C ARG A 132 -6.43 8.17 -0.96
N LEU A 133 -6.87 7.96 0.28
CA LEU A 133 -7.90 8.77 0.92
C LEU A 133 -7.35 10.14 1.35
N GLY A 134 -7.66 11.20 0.60
CA GLY A 134 -7.02 12.52 0.75
C GLY A 134 -7.16 13.15 2.13
N SER A 135 -8.33 13.00 2.77
CA SER A 135 -8.64 13.58 4.09
C SER A 135 -8.37 12.66 5.27
N GLY A 136 -7.96 11.41 5.05
CA GLY A 136 -7.80 10.41 6.12
C GLY A 136 -6.43 10.44 6.82
N THR A 137 -6.09 9.32 7.48
CA THR A 137 -4.84 9.12 8.22
C THR A 137 -3.85 8.36 7.36
N ALA A 138 -2.67 8.95 7.07
CA ALA A 138 -1.71 8.41 6.10
C ALA A 138 -0.99 7.14 6.59
N LEU A 139 -0.79 7.00 7.90
CA LEU A 139 0.03 5.97 8.55
C LEU A 139 1.50 5.96 8.10
N PRO A 140 2.42 5.42 8.90
CA PRO A 140 3.84 5.44 8.56
C PRO A 140 4.27 4.45 7.48
N GLY A 141 3.39 3.48 7.13
CA GLY A 141 3.66 2.43 6.13
C GLY A 141 4.29 1.16 6.71
N ASN A 142 4.28 0.09 5.89
CA ASN A 142 4.57 -1.26 6.35
C ASN A 142 5.99 -1.46 6.84
N MET A 143 7.01 -0.86 6.19
CA MET A 143 8.39 -1.00 6.67
C MET A 143 8.59 -0.32 8.02
N ALA A 144 7.91 0.79 8.28
CA ALA A 144 7.89 1.42 9.59
C ALA A 144 7.18 0.54 10.63
N LEU A 145 6.05 -0.07 10.28
CA LEU A 145 5.37 -1.06 11.15
C LEU A 145 6.31 -2.22 11.48
N GLY A 146 6.98 -2.80 10.48
CA GLY A 146 7.98 -3.85 10.67
C GLY A 146 9.12 -3.43 11.59
N ALA A 147 9.59 -2.18 11.47
CA ALA A 147 10.63 -1.62 12.34
C ALA A 147 10.21 -1.54 13.82
N THR A 148 8.91 -1.39 14.12
CA THR A 148 8.42 -1.43 15.51
C THR A 148 8.62 -2.80 16.16
N GLY A 149 8.60 -3.89 15.36
CA GLY A 149 8.66 -5.27 15.84
C GLY A 149 7.44 -5.70 16.69
N ASP A 150 6.41 -4.88 16.76
CA ASP A 150 5.20 -5.11 17.54
C ASP A 150 3.96 -5.24 16.64
N VAL A 151 3.44 -6.45 16.52
CA VAL A 151 2.28 -6.77 15.68
C VAL A 151 1.02 -5.97 16.06
N ASN A 152 0.92 -5.51 17.31
CA ASN A 152 -0.20 -4.69 17.74
C ASN A 152 -0.25 -3.35 16.99
N ASN A 153 0.90 -2.79 16.60
CA ASN A 153 0.94 -1.58 15.78
C ASN A 153 0.39 -1.83 14.37
N ALA A 154 0.61 -3.01 13.79
CA ALA A 154 0.02 -3.39 12.51
C ALA A 154 -1.50 -3.61 12.64
N LYS A 155 -1.97 -4.21 13.74
CA LYS A 155 -3.41 -4.32 14.03
C LYS A 155 -4.07 -2.94 14.13
N ILE A 156 -3.48 -2.01 14.89
CA ILE A 156 -3.98 -0.63 15.01
C ILE A 156 -4.01 0.07 13.64
N ALA A 157 -3.01 -0.17 12.78
CA ALA A 157 -3.03 0.36 11.40
C ALA A 157 -4.22 -0.18 10.62
N GLY A 158 -4.48 -1.49 10.69
CA GLY A 158 -5.67 -2.13 10.09
C GLY A 158 -7.00 -1.59 10.66
N GLU A 159 -7.08 -1.33 11.98
CA GLU A 159 -8.25 -0.72 12.63
C GLU A 159 -8.50 0.71 12.10
N ILE A 160 -7.45 1.52 11.94
CA ILE A 160 -7.56 2.87 11.39
C ILE A 160 -8.05 2.82 9.94
N ILE A 161 -7.38 2.04 9.08
CA ILE A 161 -7.79 1.86 7.68
C ILE A 161 -9.24 1.36 7.60
N GLY A 162 -9.55 0.31 8.35
CA GLY A 162 -10.88 -0.29 8.38
C GLY A 162 -11.97 0.68 8.82
N SER A 163 -11.75 1.43 9.90
CA SER A 163 -12.71 2.40 10.42
C SER A 163 -12.98 3.54 9.43
N GLU A 164 -11.94 4.09 8.82
CA GLU A 164 -12.06 5.19 7.86
C GLU A 164 -12.76 4.73 6.58
N LEU A 165 -12.33 3.62 5.97
CA LEU A 165 -12.94 3.11 4.74
C LEU A 165 -14.39 2.69 4.95
N SER A 166 -14.70 1.91 6.00
CA SER A 166 -16.05 1.46 6.26
C SER A 166 -17.02 2.61 6.52
N SER A 167 -16.58 3.71 7.17
CA SER A 167 -17.41 4.90 7.40
C SER A 167 -17.84 5.60 6.11
N LEU A 168 -17.04 5.46 5.05
CA LEU A 168 -17.32 5.97 3.71
C LEU A 168 -18.10 4.98 2.84
N GLY A 169 -18.36 3.75 3.31
CA GLY A 169 -18.95 2.70 2.50
C GLY A 169 -17.99 2.00 1.55
N ILE A 170 -16.67 2.28 1.64
CA ILE A 170 -15.62 1.53 0.95
C ILE A 170 -15.39 0.24 1.73
N ASN A 171 -15.65 -0.91 1.10
CA ASN A 171 -15.74 -2.20 1.78
C ASN A 171 -14.55 -3.13 1.51
N THR A 172 -13.62 -2.73 0.66
CA THR A 172 -12.45 -3.55 0.28
C THR A 172 -11.20 -2.70 0.16
N THR A 173 -10.09 -3.17 0.73
CA THR A 173 -8.77 -2.59 0.45
C THR A 173 -7.85 -3.63 -0.17
N LEU A 174 -7.07 -3.22 -1.20
CA LEU A 174 -6.03 -4.04 -1.79
C LEU A 174 -4.75 -3.93 -0.93
N ALA A 175 -4.87 -4.36 0.31
CA ALA A 175 -3.85 -4.42 1.35
C ALA A 175 -4.19 -5.58 2.32
N PRO A 176 -3.19 -6.14 3.02
CA PRO A 176 -1.79 -5.74 3.12
C PRO A 176 -0.89 -6.27 2.00
N VAL A 177 0.27 -5.60 1.81
CA VAL A 177 1.37 -6.16 1.02
C VAL A 177 2.12 -7.18 1.86
N VAL A 178 2.13 -8.43 1.41
CA VAL A 178 2.80 -9.56 2.08
C VAL A 178 4.09 -10.00 1.37
N ASP A 179 4.57 -9.19 0.43
CA ASP A 179 5.86 -9.41 -0.24
C ASP A 179 7.02 -9.30 0.74
N VAL A 180 7.96 -10.25 0.66
CA VAL A 180 9.18 -10.24 1.47
C VAL A 180 10.26 -9.44 0.76
N ASN A 181 10.73 -8.32 1.35
CA ASN A 181 11.69 -7.41 0.73
C ASN A 181 13.12 -7.91 0.82
N ASN A 182 13.44 -8.97 0.11
CA ASN A 182 14.77 -9.61 0.10
C ASN A 182 15.73 -9.06 -0.96
N ASN A 183 15.31 -8.08 -1.77
CA ASN A 183 16.15 -7.39 -2.74
C ASN A 183 16.23 -5.88 -2.43
N ALA A 184 17.39 -5.43 -1.96
CA ALA A 184 17.64 -4.02 -1.63
C ALA A 184 17.49 -3.05 -2.83
N ASN A 185 17.53 -3.55 -4.05
CA ASN A 185 17.35 -2.78 -5.29
C ASN A 185 15.92 -2.88 -5.85
N ASN A 186 15.00 -3.55 -5.14
CA ASN A 186 13.61 -3.64 -5.58
C ASN A 186 13.02 -2.23 -5.77
N PRO A 187 12.54 -1.90 -6.99
CA PRO A 187 12.07 -0.54 -7.29
C PRO A 187 10.62 -0.28 -6.86
N VAL A 188 9.81 -1.33 -6.61
CA VAL A 188 8.35 -1.21 -6.47
C VAL A 188 7.83 -1.60 -5.09
N ILE A 189 8.43 -2.58 -4.43
CA ILE A 189 8.01 -3.04 -3.10
C ILE A 189 8.68 -2.21 -2.00
N GLY A 190 9.93 -2.42 -1.70
CA GLY A 190 10.68 -1.61 -0.75
C GLY A 190 9.90 -1.27 0.52
N LEU A 191 9.59 0.01 0.73
CA LEU A 191 8.84 0.51 1.90
C LEU A 191 7.44 -0.08 2.08
N ARG A 192 6.84 -0.65 1.03
CA ARG A 192 5.52 -1.27 1.08
C ARG A 192 5.54 -2.64 1.78
N SER A 193 6.71 -3.27 1.93
CA SER A 193 6.89 -4.50 2.70
C SER A 193 7.18 -4.21 4.17
N TYR A 194 6.76 -5.09 5.08
CA TYR A 194 7.14 -5.02 6.50
C TYR A 194 8.62 -5.31 6.74
N GLY A 195 9.33 -5.97 5.80
CA GLY A 195 10.76 -6.26 5.91
C GLY A 195 11.21 -7.48 5.10
N GLU A 196 12.38 -8.04 5.47
CA GLU A 196 12.99 -9.17 4.77
C GLU A 196 12.78 -10.53 5.46
N ASP A 197 12.22 -10.54 6.67
CA ASP A 197 11.92 -11.78 7.41
C ASP A 197 10.48 -12.23 7.11
N ALA A 198 10.35 -13.34 6.40
CA ALA A 198 9.06 -13.85 5.96
C ALA A 198 8.09 -14.21 7.12
N GLU A 199 8.62 -14.62 8.29
CA GLU A 199 7.80 -14.93 9.46
C GLU A 199 7.23 -13.63 10.07
N MET A 200 8.07 -12.60 10.18
CA MET A 200 7.66 -11.28 10.67
C MET A 200 6.65 -10.64 9.70
N VAL A 201 6.89 -10.69 8.39
CA VAL A 201 5.95 -10.21 7.36
C VAL A 201 4.59 -10.88 7.52
N GLY A 202 4.57 -12.21 7.65
CA GLY A 202 3.32 -12.97 7.85
C GLY A 202 2.57 -12.57 9.12
N LYS A 203 3.27 -12.36 10.24
CA LYS A 203 2.67 -11.96 11.52
C LYS A 203 2.10 -10.54 11.47
N MET A 204 2.85 -9.60 10.89
CA MET A 204 2.39 -8.21 10.74
C MET A 204 1.16 -8.12 9.83
N ALA A 205 1.22 -8.77 8.66
CA ALA A 205 0.10 -8.80 7.74
C ALA A 205 -1.16 -9.44 8.37
N SER A 206 -1.01 -10.54 9.13
CA SER A 206 -2.12 -11.16 9.84
C SER A 206 -2.77 -10.22 10.85
N ALA A 207 -1.98 -9.45 11.59
CA ALA A 207 -2.49 -8.49 12.55
C ALA A 207 -3.22 -7.33 11.87
N GLU A 208 -2.73 -6.84 10.73
CA GLU A 208 -3.43 -5.81 9.94
C GLU A 208 -4.75 -6.33 9.38
N ILE A 209 -4.79 -7.57 8.86
CA ILE A 209 -6.01 -8.23 8.41
C ILE A 209 -7.04 -8.34 9.55
N GLU A 210 -6.58 -8.69 10.76
CA GLU A 210 -7.45 -8.73 11.94
C GLU A 210 -8.06 -7.35 12.24
N GLY A 211 -7.25 -6.28 12.18
CA GLY A 211 -7.73 -4.91 12.37
C GLY A 211 -8.76 -4.47 11.32
N LEU A 212 -8.54 -4.80 10.04
CA LEU A 212 -9.51 -4.55 8.96
C LEU A 212 -10.83 -5.29 9.20
N ALA A 213 -10.75 -6.56 9.66
CA ALA A 213 -11.90 -7.41 9.88
C ALA A 213 -12.82 -6.89 11.01
N GLU A 214 -12.29 -6.16 12.01
CA GLU A 214 -13.09 -5.53 13.08
C GLU A 214 -14.10 -4.49 12.53
N TYR A 215 -13.80 -3.91 11.36
CA TYR A 215 -14.66 -2.97 10.66
C TYR A 215 -15.34 -3.58 9.42
N ASN A 216 -15.29 -4.90 9.30
CA ASN A 216 -15.88 -5.66 8.20
C ASN A 216 -15.34 -5.26 6.81
N VAL A 217 -14.12 -4.69 6.72
CA VAL A 217 -13.43 -4.38 5.49
C VAL A 217 -12.66 -5.61 4.99
N ILE A 218 -12.82 -5.93 3.71
CA ILE A 218 -12.13 -7.03 3.04
C ILE A 218 -10.68 -6.63 2.82
N GLY A 219 -9.74 -7.45 3.32
CA GLY A 219 -8.32 -7.32 3.02
C GLY A 219 -7.92 -8.19 1.82
N CYS A 220 -6.87 -7.76 1.10
CA CYS A 220 -6.31 -8.46 -0.05
C CYS A 220 -4.80 -8.61 0.09
N ALA A 221 -4.31 -9.83 0.31
CA ALA A 221 -2.87 -10.10 0.36
C ALA A 221 -2.25 -10.05 -1.04
N LYS A 222 -1.13 -9.32 -1.21
CA LYS A 222 -0.51 -9.10 -2.52
C LYS A 222 1.01 -8.99 -2.46
N HIS A 223 1.73 -9.31 -3.56
CA HIS A 223 1.32 -9.70 -4.92
C HIS A 223 1.77 -11.14 -5.18
N PHE A 224 0.83 -12.10 -5.22
CA PHE A 224 1.13 -13.55 -5.29
C PHE A 224 1.81 -13.94 -6.60
N PRO A 225 2.88 -14.79 -6.58
CA PRO A 225 3.45 -15.53 -5.45
C PRO A 225 4.58 -14.80 -4.69
N GLY A 226 4.82 -13.51 -4.97
CA GLY A 226 5.79 -12.66 -4.29
C GLY A 226 6.51 -11.70 -5.24
N HIS A 227 6.54 -10.41 -4.93
CA HIS A 227 7.16 -9.36 -5.74
C HIS A 227 8.45 -8.80 -5.12
N GLY A 228 8.82 -9.24 -3.92
CA GLY A 228 9.89 -8.63 -3.13
C GLY A 228 11.31 -8.84 -3.66
N ASP A 229 11.53 -9.86 -4.50
CA ASP A 229 12.85 -10.19 -5.10
C ASP A 229 13.03 -9.68 -6.54
N THR A 230 12.10 -8.93 -7.08
CA THR A 230 12.22 -8.41 -8.44
C THR A 230 13.19 -7.23 -8.51
N ALA A 231 13.90 -7.12 -9.63
CA ALA A 231 14.77 -5.98 -9.94
C ALA A 231 14.16 -5.04 -11.00
N THR A 232 12.98 -5.39 -11.53
CA THR A 232 12.21 -4.63 -12.52
C THR A 232 10.83 -4.35 -11.97
N ASP A 233 10.32 -3.15 -12.22
CA ASP A 233 8.96 -2.76 -11.87
C ASP A 233 7.97 -3.27 -12.93
N SER A 234 6.95 -4.02 -12.50
CA SER A 234 5.91 -4.57 -13.37
C SER A 234 5.03 -3.52 -14.06
N HIS A 235 5.07 -2.26 -13.61
CA HIS A 235 4.42 -1.14 -14.30
C HIS A 235 5.11 -0.78 -15.62
N TYR A 236 6.39 -1.15 -15.80
CA TYR A 236 7.18 -0.79 -16.99
C TYR A 236 7.64 -1.98 -17.82
N GLY A 237 7.51 -3.21 -17.30
CA GLY A 237 7.90 -4.43 -17.99
C GLY A 237 7.55 -5.67 -17.20
N LEU A 238 7.86 -6.85 -17.76
CA LEU A 238 7.57 -8.13 -17.14
C LEU A 238 8.78 -8.62 -16.33
N PRO A 239 8.77 -8.51 -14.98
CA PRO A 239 9.86 -8.98 -14.14
C PRO A 239 9.91 -10.51 -14.10
N MET A 240 11.06 -11.06 -13.70
CA MET A 240 11.26 -12.50 -13.55
C MET A 240 11.91 -12.81 -12.20
N VAL A 241 11.43 -13.86 -11.54
CA VAL A 241 12.01 -14.47 -10.34
C VAL A 241 12.36 -15.92 -10.65
N ASP A 242 13.65 -16.25 -10.67
CA ASP A 242 14.16 -17.59 -10.99
C ASP A 242 14.52 -18.34 -9.70
N LYS A 243 13.49 -18.79 -8.99
CA LYS A 243 13.60 -19.57 -7.75
C LYS A 243 12.81 -20.87 -7.87
N SER A 244 13.35 -21.93 -7.26
CA SER A 244 12.64 -23.19 -7.13
C SER A 244 11.41 -23.06 -6.22
N LYS A 245 10.45 -23.96 -6.40
CA LYS A 245 9.26 -24.03 -5.54
C LYS A 245 9.64 -24.19 -4.06
N GLU A 246 10.67 -24.99 -3.75
CA GLU A 246 11.13 -25.17 -2.39
C GLU A 246 11.66 -23.87 -1.77
N GLU A 247 12.45 -23.09 -2.52
CA GLU A 247 12.91 -21.77 -2.06
C GLU A 247 11.74 -20.82 -1.81
N LEU A 248 10.76 -20.78 -2.70
CA LEU A 248 9.56 -19.96 -2.55
C LEU A 248 8.72 -20.37 -1.33
N LEU A 249 8.50 -21.67 -1.12
CA LEU A 249 7.79 -22.18 0.06
C LEU A 249 8.51 -21.83 1.37
N ASN A 250 9.83 -21.72 1.34
CA ASN A 250 10.62 -21.36 2.50
C ASN A 250 10.70 -19.85 2.75
N ASN A 251 10.30 -19.00 1.84
CA ASN A 251 10.39 -17.56 1.97
C ASN A 251 9.12 -16.84 1.46
N GLU A 252 8.98 -16.59 0.15
CA GLU A 252 7.95 -15.72 -0.44
C GLU A 252 6.52 -16.21 -0.18
N LEU A 253 6.30 -17.51 -0.15
CA LEU A 253 4.96 -18.11 0.05
C LEU A 253 4.57 -18.28 1.53
N LYS A 254 5.52 -18.14 2.46
CA LYS A 254 5.20 -18.24 3.90
C LYS A 254 4.17 -17.21 4.37
N PRO A 255 4.30 -15.90 4.07
CA PRO A 255 3.32 -14.91 4.49
C PRO A 255 1.92 -15.20 3.94
N TYR A 256 1.83 -15.68 2.69
CA TYR A 256 0.55 -16.09 2.11
C TYR A 256 -0.07 -17.27 2.83
N GLN A 257 0.72 -18.29 3.17
CA GLN A 257 0.19 -19.44 3.93
C GLN A 257 -0.31 -19.01 5.31
N VAL A 258 0.37 -18.07 5.96
CA VAL A 258 -0.10 -17.49 7.23
C VAL A 258 -1.42 -16.75 7.02
N ALA A 259 -1.52 -15.88 6.00
CA ALA A 259 -2.74 -15.15 5.68
C ALA A 259 -3.91 -16.08 5.31
N ILE A 260 -3.66 -17.15 4.54
CA ILE A 260 -4.67 -18.16 4.18
C ILE A 260 -5.18 -18.88 5.44
N ASN A 261 -4.27 -19.28 6.34
CA ASN A 261 -4.65 -19.94 7.60
C ASN A 261 -5.43 -19.03 8.55
N GLN A 262 -5.23 -17.71 8.44
CA GLN A 262 -5.96 -16.67 9.16
C GLN A 262 -7.35 -16.39 8.55
N GLY A 263 -7.59 -16.86 7.32
CA GLY A 263 -8.87 -16.68 6.63
C GLY A 263 -8.93 -15.45 5.75
N ILE A 264 -7.78 -15.02 5.18
CA ILE A 264 -7.79 -13.94 4.17
C ILE A 264 -8.79 -14.23 3.05
N GLU A 265 -9.56 -13.24 2.65
CA GLU A 265 -10.70 -13.40 1.76
C GLU A 265 -10.36 -13.12 0.30
N MET A 266 -9.29 -12.35 0.05
CA MET A 266 -8.85 -12.01 -1.30
C MET A 266 -7.33 -12.09 -1.42
N ILE A 267 -6.84 -12.58 -2.57
CA ILE A 267 -5.41 -12.59 -2.91
C ILE A 267 -5.25 -12.01 -4.31
N MET A 268 -4.33 -11.04 -4.46
CA MET A 268 -3.99 -10.45 -5.75
C MET A 268 -2.79 -11.15 -6.36
N SER A 269 -2.93 -11.54 -7.64
CA SER A 269 -1.83 -12.12 -8.44
C SER A 269 -0.89 -11.04 -8.97
N ALA A 270 0.38 -11.42 -9.19
CA ALA A 270 1.40 -10.53 -9.74
C ALA A 270 1.66 -10.76 -11.23
N HIS A 271 2.04 -9.70 -11.95
CA HIS A 271 2.50 -9.80 -13.34
C HIS A 271 4.01 -10.11 -13.40
N ILE A 272 4.36 -11.34 -12.99
CA ILE A 272 5.77 -11.77 -12.83
C ILE A 272 5.95 -13.17 -13.44
N LEU A 273 7.07 -13.38 -14.13
CA LEU A 273 7.49 -14.69 -14.61
C LEU A 273 8.16 -15.50 -13.51
N TYR A 274 7.70 -16.73 -13.33
CA TYR A 274 8.28 -17.73 -12.42
C TYR A 274 8.61 -19.00 -13.22
N PRO A 275 9.69 -19.03 -14.00
CA PRO A 275 9.96 -20.11 -14.96
C PRO A 275 10.14 -21.49 -14.31
N GLN A 276 10.52 -21.56 -13.02
CA GLN A 276 10.61 -22.83 -12.30
C GLN A 276 9.25 -23.31 -11.74
N LEU A 277 8.23 -22.45 -11.67
CA LEU A 277 6.85 -22.87 -11.37
C LEU A 277 6.06 -23.16 -12.64
N ASP A 278 6.22 -22.32 -13.66
CA ASP A 278 5.56 -22.46 -14.96
C ASP A 278 6.41 -21.87 -16.08
N ASP A 279 6.89 -22.72 -16.97
CA ASP A 279 7.62 -22.36 -18.19
C ASP A 279 6.77 -22.43 -19.47
N THR A 280 5.45 -22.58 -19.32
CA THR A 280 4.50 -22.65 -20.43
C THR A 280 4.55 -21.37 -21.26
N THR A 281 4.53 -21.55 -22.58
CA THR A 281 4.42 -20.45 -23.53
C THR A 281 3.11 -20.54 -24.30
N VAL A 282 2.56 -19.38 -24.66
CA VAL A 282 1.39 -19.24 -25.53
C VAL A 282 1.70 -18.26 -26.66
N TYR A 283 1.03 -18.44 -27.79
CA TYR A 283 1.14 -17.49 -28.89
C TYR A 283 0.42 -16.20 -28.49
N SER A 284 1.16 -15.08 -28.50
CA SER A 284 0.61 -13.76 -28.26
C SER A 284 0.06 -13.13 -29.53
N GLU A 285 -1.20 -12.74 -29.52
CA GLU A 285 -1.81 -11.98 -30.61
C GLU A 285 -1.26 -10.56 -30.70
N GLN A 286 -0.72 -10.02 -29.61
CA GLN A 286 -0.11 -8.68 -29.56
C GLN A 286 1.30 -8.69 -30.20
N THR A 287 2.19 -9.56 -29.70
CA THR A 287 3.61 -9.57 -30.15
C THR A 287 3.85 -10.46 -31.38
N LYS A 288 2.86 -11.32 -31.74
CA LYS A 288 2.96 -12.33 -32.79
C LYS A 288 4.09 -13.34 -32.56
N LYS A 289 4.36 -13.68 -31.31
CA LYS A 289 5.40 -14.61 -30.85
C LYS A 289 4.88 -15.55 -29.75
N GLN A 290 5.68 -16.59 -29.48
CA GLN A 290 5.49 -17.40 -28.27
C GLN A 290 6.03 -16.63 -27.07
N GLU A 291 5.15 -16.36 -26.10
CA GLU A 291 5.47 -15.60 -24.87
C GLU A 291 5.24 -16.47 -23.64
N LYS A 292 6.06 -16.28 -22.60
CA LYS A 292 5.88 -16.99 -21.33
C LYS A 292 4.71 -16.42 -20.54
N LEU A 293 3.98 -17.27 -19.82
CA LEU A 293 2.88 -16.85 -18.98
C LEU A 293 3.39 -16.25 -17.66
N PRO A 294 3.02 -15.00 -17.32
CA PRO A 294 3.20 -14.47 -15.97
C PRO A 294 2.23 -15.16 -14.99
N SER A 295 2.48 -15.03 -13.70
CA SER A 295 1.69 -15.66 -12.63
C SER A 295 0.19 -15.43 -12.78
N THR A 296 -0.22 -14.21 -13.13
CA THR A 296 -1.64 -13.84 -13.35
C THR A 296 -2.32 -14.69 -14.43
N LEU A 297 -1.57 -15.20 -15.41
CA LEU A 297 -2.10 -15.97 -16.54
C LEU A 297 -1.77 -17.48 -16.44
N SER A 298 -1.19 -17.92 -15.33
CA SER A 298 -0.71 -19.29 -15.13
C SER A 298 -1.67 -20.14 -14.30
N HIS A 299 -2.28 -21.14 -14.91
CA HIS A 299 -3.10 -22.14 -14.23
C HIS A 299 -2.29 -22.94 -13.18
N LYS A 300 -1.01 -23.27 -13.47
CA LYS A 300 -0.15 -23.98 -12.52
C LYS A 300 0.07 -23.18 -11.24
N ILE A 301 0.14 -21.84 -11.35
CA ILE A 301 0.38 -20.95 -10.21
C ILE A 301 -0.91 -20.62 -9.47
N LEU A 302 -1.98 -20.20 -10.16
CA LEU A 302 -3.19 -19.74 -9.50
C LEU A 302 -4.13 -20.86 -9.08
N THR A 303 -4.29 -21.88 -9.94
CA THR A 303 -5.16 -23.01 -9.59
C THR A 303 -4.41 -24.06 -8.82
N ASN A 304 -3.36 -24.67 -9.40
CA ASN A 304 -2.74 -25.84 -8.76
C ASN A 304 -2.00 -25.46 -7.48
N LEU A 305 -1.16 -24.39 -7.50
CA LEU A 305 -0.39 -24.02 -6.32
C LEU A 305 -1.26 -23.25 -5.30
N LEU A 306 -1.91 -22.14 -5.68
CA LEU A 306 -2.61 -21.29 -4.72
C LEU A 306 -3.93 -21.93 -4.23
N LYS A 307 -4.83 -22.29 -5.16
CA LYS A 307 -6.17 -22.78 -4.77
C LYS A 307 -6.14 -24.23 -4.25
N GLU A 308 -5.40 -25.13 -4.91
CA GLU A 308 -5.43 -26.56 -4.57
C GLU A 308 -4.41 -26.89 -3.49
N GLU A 309 -3.12 -26.60 -3.70
CA GLU A 309 -2.04 -27.02 -2.80
C GLU A 309 -1.98 -26.18 -1.52
N MET A 310 -2.00 -24.83 -1.63
CA MET A 310 -2.00 -23.95 -0.47
C MET A 310 -3.38 -23.82 0.18
N GLY A 311 -4.45 -24.31 -0.50
CA GLY A 311 -5.79 -24.42 0.04
C GLY A 311 -6.59 -23.12 0.08
N PHE A 312 -6.25 -22.10 -0.71
CA PHE A 312 -6.97 -20.83 -0.75
C PHE A 312 -8.40 -21.01 -1.34
N LYS A 313 -9.41 -20.54 -0.62
CA LYS A 313 -10.83 -20.68 -0.98
C LYS A 313 -11.53 -19.35 -1.31
N GLY A 314 -10.85 -18.21 -1.07
CA GLY A 314 -11.38 -16.88 -1.33
C GLY A 314 -11.34 -16.48 -2.80
N VAL A 315 -11.39 -15.16 -3.05
CA VAL A 315 -11.40 -14.53 -4.37
C VAL A 315 -9.96 -14.26 -4.83
N VAL A 316 -9.59 -14.75 -6.00
CA VAL A 316 -8.34 -14.37 -6.68
C VAL A 316 -8.62 -13.18 -7.58
N VAL A 317 -7.95 -12.04 -7.29
CA VAL A 317 -8.02 -10.83 -8.13
C VAL A 317 -6.70 -10.65 -8.89
N THR A 318 -6.76 -10.11 -10.10
CA THR A 318 -5.53 -9.73 -10.84
C THR A 318 -4.96 -8.41 -10.28
N ASP A 319 -3.66 -8.19 -10.42
CA ASP A 319 -3.15 -6.82 -10.52
C ASP A 319 -3.72 -6.15 -11.78
N ALA A 320 -3.57 -4.84 -11.93
CA ALA A 320 -4.22 -4.09 -13.00
C ALA A 320 -3.81 -4.60 -14.40
N MET A 321 -4.77 -5.09 -15.18
CA MET A 321 -4.49 -5.74 -16.47
C MET A 321 -3.99 -4.76 -17.54
N ASN A 322 -4.23 -3.46 -17.37
CA ASN A 322 -3.72 -2.41 -18.25
C ASN A 322 -2.26 -2.02 -17.98
N MET A 323 -1.57 -2.65 -17.00
CA MET A 323 -0.15 -2.45 -16.75
C MET A 323 0.71 -3.02 -17.89
N ALA A 324 1.84 -2.36 -18.18
CA ALA A 324 2.73 -2.75 -19.28
C ALA A 324 3.26 -4.19 -19.18
N GLY A 325 3.37 -4.75 -17.99
CA GLY A 325 3.71 -6.17 -17.78
C GLY A 325 2.76 -7.13 -18.51
N ILE A 326 1.50 -6.77 -18.70
CA ILE A 326 0.53 -7.53 -19.49
C ILE A 326 0.27 -6.87 -20.84
N ALA A 327 -0.13 -5.60 -20.86
CA ALA A 327 -0.62 -4.91 -22.03
C ALA A 327 0.41 -4.77 -23.18
N ALA A 328 1.71 -4.81 -22.87
CA ALA A 328 2.75 -4.83 -23.90
C ALA A 328 2.92 -6.21 -24.54
N THR A 329 2.45 -7.27 -23.89
CA THR A 329 2.68 -8.65 -24.31
C THR A 329 1.42 -9.31 -24.88
N TYR A 330 0.26 -9.06 -24.29
CA TYR A 330 -1.03 -9.68 -24.68
C TYR A 330 -2.06 -8.60 -24.99
N ASP A 331 -2.91 -8.84 -26.02
CA ASP A 331 -4.08 -8.01 -26.21
C ASP A 331 -5.11 -8.23 -25.08
N GLU A 332 -5.97 -7.24 -24.85
CA GLU A 332 -6.87 -7.20 -23.70
C GLU A 332 -7.81 -8.42 -23.64
N VAL A 333 -8.37 -8.85 -24.78
CA VAL A 333 -9.29 -9.99 -24.86
C VAL A 333 -8.53 -11.29 -24.53
N GLN A 334 -7.35 -11.48 -25.14
CA GLN A 334 -6.53 -12.66 -24.89
C GLN A 334 -6.08 -12.73 -23.42
N ALA A 335 -5.63 -11.60 -22.87
CA ALA A 335 -5.18 -11.51 -21.47
C ALA A 335 -6.29 -11.91 -20.50
N VAL A 336 -7.51 -11.39 -20.68
CA VAL A 336 -8.67 -11.71 -19.83
C VAL A 336 -9.07 -13.18 -19.96
N LYS A 337 -9.11 -13.74 -21.16
CA LYS A 337 -9.40 -15.19 -21.38
C LYS A 337 -8.37 -16.08 -20.67
N LEU A 338 -7.09 -15.76 -20.79
CA LEU A 338 -6.01 -16.49 -20.12
C LEU A 338 -6.11 -16.38 -18.59
N ALA A 339 -6.41 -15.19 -18.05
CA ALA A 339 -6.58 -14.98 -16.61
C ALA A 339 -7.76 -15.82 -16.05
N ILE A 340 -8.90 -15.83 -16.72
CA ILE A 340 -10.06 -16.65 -16.33
C ILE A 340 -9.68 -18.15 -16.30
N ASN A 341 -9.03 -18.65 -17.35
CA ASN A 341 -8.57 -20.03 -17.41
C ASN A 341 -7.46 -20.35 -16.40
N ALA A 342 -6.66 -19.37 -16.00
CA ALA A 342 -5.67 -19.53 -14.95
C ALA A 342 -6.30 -19.71 -13.55
N GLY A 343 -7.55 -19.29 -13.36
CA GLY A 343 -8.25 -19.41 -12.09
C GLY A 343 -8.54 -18.06 -11.40
N VAL A 344 -8.39 -16.95 -12.11
CA VAL A 344 -8.77 -15.62 -11.62
C VAL A 344 -10.29 -15.55 -11.46
N ASP A 345 -10.75 -14.92 -10.39
CA ASP A 345 -12.16 -14.72 -10.09
C ASP A 345 -12.62 -13.27 -10.34
N LEU A 346 -11.74 -12.28 -10.09
CA LEU A 346 -12.02 -10.85 -10.28
C LEU A 346 -10.90 -10.19 -11.09
N ILE A 347 -11.24 -9.53 -12.18
CA ILE A 347 -10.30 -8.94 -13.14
C ILE A 347 -10.23 -7.43 -12.90
N CYS A 348 -9.07 -6.96 -12.40
CA CYS A 348 -8.85 -5.56 -12.10
C CYS A 348 -8.45 -4.80 -13.37
N MET A 349 -9.19 -3.73 -13.68
CA MET A 349 -8.91 -2.80 -14.77
C MET A 349 -8.62 -3.51 -16.11
N PRO A 350 -9.57 -4.28 -16.65
CA PRO A 350 -9.38 -5.04 -17.88
C PRO A 350 -8.99 -4.18 -19.08
N THR A 351 -9.43 -2.92 -19.10
CA THR A 351 -9.11 -1.87 -20.07
C THR A 351 -9.21 -0.49 -19.42
N ASN A 352 -8.65 0.54 -20.06
CA ASN A 352 -8.81 1.93 -19.62
C ASN A 352 -10.15 2.49 -20.08
N ILE A 353 -10.95 3.02 -19.15
CA ILE A 353 -12.27 3.61 -19.40
C ILE A 353 -12.26 5.05 -18.88
N THR A 354 -12.27 6.03 -19.80
CA THR A 354 -12.22 7.47 -19.48
C THR A 354 -13.29 8.30 -20.15
N CYS A 355 -14.12 7.71 -21.02
CA CYS A 355 -15.24 8.32 -21.74
C CYS A 355 -16.16 7.22 -22.28
N LEU A 356 -17.31 7.59 -22.85
CA LEU A 356 -18.28 6.65 -23.42
C LEU A 356 -17.71 5.84 -24.59
N GLU A 357 -16.85 6.41 -25.40
CA GLU A 357 -16.24 5.70 -26.55
C GLU A 357 -15.38 4.51 -26.11
N ASP A 358 -14.74 4.62 -24.93
CA ASP A 358 -13.92 3.53 -24.38
C ASP A 358 -14.75 2.29 -24.00
N MET A 359 -16.07 2.42 -23.80
CA MET A 359 -16.94 1.28 -23.48
C MET A 359 -16.92 0.23 -24.58
N SER A 360 -16.69 0.61 -25.84
CA SER A 360 -16.52 -0.34 -26.94
C SER A 360 -15.37 -1.31 -26.76
N LYS A 361 -14.31 -0.94 -26.02
CA LYS A 361 -13.18 -1.83 -25.67
C LYS A 361 -13.62 -2.87 -24.64
N LEU A 362 -14.36 -2.41 -23.61
CA LEU A 362 -14.90 -3.30 -22.59
C LEU A 362 -15.91 -4.28 -23.20
N ASP A 363 -16.79 -3.81 -24.10
CA ASP A 363 -17.72 -4.67 -24.84
C ASP A 363 -16.97 -5.73 -25.66
N ALA A 364 -15.89 -5.35 -26.35
CA ALA A 364 -15.08 -6.31 -27.10
C ALA A 364 -14.46 -7.40 -26.20
N ILE A 365 -14.05 -7.05 -24.97
CA ILE A 365 -13.57 -8.02 -23.98
C ILE A 365 -14.70 -8.96 -23.56
N ILE A 366 -15.86 -8.43 -23.19
CA ILE A 366 -17.02 -9.21 -22.75
C ILE A 366 -17.48 -10.13 -23.88
N ASP A 367 -17.66 -9.63 -25.10
CA ASP A 367 -18.06 -10.42 -26.29
C ASP A 367 -17.01 -11.50 -26.60
N GLY A 368 -15.72 -11.19 -26.43
CA GLY A 368 -14.64 -12.15 -26.61
C GLY A 368 -14.67 -13.29 -25.59
N VAL A 369 -15.03 -13.01 -24.34
CA VAL A 369 -15.21 -14.03 -23.30
C VAL A 369 -16.49 -14.83 -23.54
N GLU A 370 -17.62 -14.19 -23.88
CA GLU A 370 -18.86 -14.90 -24.27
C GLU A 370 -18.62 -15.88 -25.42
N LYS A 371 -17.91 -15.42 -26.46
CA LYS A 371 -17.53 -16.26 -27.58
C LYS A 371 -16.68 -17.45 -27.13
N ALA A 372 -15.69 -17.22 -26.30
CA ALA A 372 -14.80 -18.28 -25.79
C ALA A 372 -15.55 -19.33 -24.96
N VAL A 373 -16.57 -18.93 -24.21
CA VAL A 373 -17.46 -19.88 -23.50
C VAL A 373 -18.30 -20.66 -24.48
N ASN A 374 -18.93 -20.01 -25.45
CA ASN A 374 -19.75 -20.67 -26.47
C ASN A 374 -18.95 -21.64 -27.35
N ASP A 375 -17.68 -21.33 -27.62
CA ASP A 375 -16.77 -22.19 -28.41
C ASP A 375 -16.12 -23.30 -27.55
N GLY A 376 -16.32 -23.30 -26.23
CA GLY A 376 -15.75 -24.26 -25.27
C GLY A 376 -14.27 -24.03 -24.90
N GLU A 377 -13.69 -22.87 -25.25
CA GLU A 377 -12.34 -22.47 -24.83
C GLU A 377 -12.29 -22.18 -23.32
N ILE A 378 -13.39 -21.65 -22.77
CA ILE A 378 -13.62 -21.42 -21.35
C ILE A 378 -14.83 -22.26 -20.94
N GLN A 379 -14.70 -23.04 -19.86
CA GLN A 379 -15.84 -23.76 -19.32
C GLN A 379 -16.76 -22.81 -18.56
N GLU A 380 -18.09 -22.83 -18.84
CA GLU A 380 -19.04 -21.97 -18.11
C GLU A 380 -18.97 -22.21 -16.60
N SER A 381 -18.71 -23.44 -16.16
CA SER A 381 -18.50 -23.77 -14.75
C SER A 381 -17.34 -23.03 -14.10
N ARG A 382 -16.36 -22.52 -14.88
CA ARG A 382 -15.28 -21.70 -14.37
C ARG A 382 -15.80 -20.30 -13.99
N LEU A 383 -16.71 -19.74 -14.80
CA LEU A 383 -17.38 -18.49 -14.48
C LEU A 383 -18.31 -18.66 -13.28
N ASP A 384 -19.04 -19.77 -13.22
CA ASP A 384 -19.92 -20.11 -12.09
C ASP A 384 -19.12 -20.19 -10.78
N ASP A 385 -17.95 -20.84 -10.77
CA ASP A 385 -17.06 -20.87 -9.58
C ASP A 385 -16.58 -19.46 -9.19
N ALA A 386 -16.17 -18.63 -10.17
CA ALA A 386 -15.72 -17.26 -9.90
C ALA A 386 -16.84 -16.40 -9.28
N VAL A 387 -18.00 -16.38 -9.94
CA VAL A 387 -19.15 -15.59 -9.48
C VAL A 387 -19.66 -16.10 -8.12
N THR A 388 -19.68 -17.42 -7.91
CA THR A 388 -20.03 -18.00 -6.60
C THR A 388 -19.09 -17.49 -5.50
N ARG A 389 -17.78 -17.44 -5.74
CA ARG A 389 -16.82 -16.88 -4.76
C ARG A 389 -17.07 -15.42 -4.47
N ILE A 390 -17.30 -14.60 -5.50
CA ILE A 390 -17.58 -13.16 -5.37
C ILE A 390 -18.89 -12.94 -4.60
N LEU A 391 -19.97 -13.64 -4.97
CA LEU A 391 -21.27 -13.51 -4.30
C LEU A 391 -21.21 -14.02 -2.85
N THR A 392 -20.52 -15.13 -2.59
CA THR A 392 -20.31 -15.65 -1.23
C THR A 392 -19.54 -14.64 -0.36
N LEU A 393 -18.52 -14.00 -0.93
CA LEU A 393 -17.77 -12.94 -0.23
C LEU A 393 -18.70 -11.76 0.08
N LYS A 394 -19.48 -11.28 -0.90
CA LYS A 394 -20.46 -10.20 -0.71
C LYS A 394 -21.52 -10.56 0.34
N GLU A 395 -22.02 -11.80 0.36
CA GLU A 395 -23.00 -12.29 1.34
C GLU A 395 -22.40 -12.34 2.74
N ASN A 396 -21.22 -12.96 2.90
CA ASN A 396 -20.56 -13.10 4.21
C ASN A 396 -20.21 -11.74 4.84
N LYS A 397 -19.98 -10.72 4.03
CA LYS A 397 -19.71 -9.34 4.47
C LYS A 397 -20.98 -8.49 4.57
N GLY A 398 -22.17 -9.05 4.34
CA GLY A 398 -23.43 -8.31 4.37
C GLY A 398 -23.57 -7.26 3.27
N ILE A 399 -22.70 -7.29 2.26
CA ILE A 399 -22.73 -6.33 1.15
C ILE A 399 -23.99 -6.51 0.32
N LEU A 400 -24.48 -7.75 0.15
CA LEU A 400 -25.72 -8.01 -0.55
C LEU A 400 -26.95 -7.37 0.13
N ASP A 401 -26.85 -6.99 1.39
CA ASP A 401 -27.90 -6.30 2.16
C ASP A 401 -27.67 -4.79 2.25
N TRP A 402 -26.87 -4.25 1.34
CA TRP A 402 -26.56 -2.82 1.32
C TRP A 402 -27.83 -1.95 1.33
N LYS A 403 -27.81 -0.93 2.17
CA LYS A 403 -28.82 0.14 2.24
C LYS A 403 -28.12 1.44 2.59
N GLU A 404 -28.45 2.52 1.92
CA GLU A 404 -27.91 3.85 2.21
C GLU A 404 -28.12 4.22 3.69
N SER A 405 -29.26 3.84 4.28
CA SER A 405 -29.57 4.12 5.69
C SER A 405 -28.60 3.49 6.71
N ASN A 406 -27.73 2.57 6.29
CA ASN A 406 -26.70 1.96 7.13
C ASN A 406 -25.48 2.87 7.30
N TYR A 407 -25.37 3.95 6.53
CA TYR A 407 -24.24 4.87 6.48
C TYR A 407 -24.64 6.26 6.96
N SER A 408 -23.70 7.00 7.52
CA SER A 408 -23.92 8.36 8.03
C SER A 408 -22.73 9.24 7.69
N LEU A 409 -22.98 10.33 6.97
CA LEU A 409 -21.97 11.34 6.68
C LEU A 409 -21.38 11.95 7.96
N GLU A 410 -22.21 12.19 8.99
CA GLU A 410 -21.74 12.69 10.29
C GLU A 410 -20.70 11.74 10.92
N LYS A 411 -20.96 10.43 10.88
CA LYS A 411 -20.01 9.43 11.36
C LYS A 411 -18.73 9.42 10.51
N ALA A 412 -18.83 9.50 9.20
CA ALA A 412 -17.66 9.56 8.30
C ALA A 412 -16.79 10.78 8.62
N LEU A 413 -17.39 11.96 8.74
CA LEU A 413 -16.70 13.21 9.11
C LEU A 413 -16.03 13.15 10.49
N ALA A 414 -16.61 12.40 11.44
CA ALA A 414 -16.03 12.23 12.77
C ALA A 414 -14.91 11.18 12.81
N THR A 415 -14.86 10.25 11.84
CA THR A 415 -13.92 9.11 11.83
C THR A 415 -12.71 9.36 10.96
N VAL A 416 -12.93 9.82 9.71
CA VAL A 416 -11.88 9.98 8.71
C VAL A 416 -10.92 11.10 9.12
N GLY A 417 -9.64 10.76 9.28
CA GLY A 417 -8.60 11.70 9.69
C GLY A 417 -8.79 12.28 11.09
N SER A 418 -9.49 11.56 11.99
CA SER A 418 -9.76 12.02 13.35
C SER A 418 -8.48 12.29 14.16
N ASP A 419 -8.56 13.16 15.14
CA ASP A 419 -7.43 13.45 16.04
C ASP A 419 -6.94 12.20 16.77
N GLU A 420 -7.85 11.26 17.09
CA GLU A 420 -7.49 9.98 17.70
C GLU A 420 -6.65 9.13 16.76
N ASN A 421 -7.07 8.97 15.50
CA ASN A 421 -6.33 8.21 14.49
C ASN A 421 -4.95 8.84 14.22
N LYS A 422 -4.88 10.15 14.08
CA LYS A 422 -3.61 10.90 13.92
C LYS A 422 -2.70 10.80 15.14
N ALA A 423 -3.25 10.71 16.35
CA ALA A 423 -2.45 10.50 17.56
C ALA A 423 -1.83 9.09 17.58
N LYS A 424 -2.60 8.05 17.22
CA LYS A 424 -2.08 6.67 17.07
C LYS A 424 -1.02 6.58 15.97
N GLU A 425 -1.27 7.19 14.81
CA GLU A 425 -0.31 7.29 13.70
C GLU A 425 1.03 7.88 14.18
N ARG A 426 0.98 9.01 14.89
CA ARG A 426 2.17 9.69 15.43
C ARG A 426 2.94 8.80 16.40
N GLU A 427 2.25 8.10 17.30
CA GLU A 427 2.86 7.19 18.26
C GLU A 427 3.55 6.01 17.56
N ILE A 428 2.89 5.41 16.57
CA ILE A 428 3.45 4.30 15.79
C ILE A 428 4.67 4.78 15.00
N ALA A 429 4.60 5.95 14.35
CA ALA A 429 5.71 6.52 13.60
C ALA A 429 6.93 6.77 14.50
N ALA A 430 6.72 7.29 15.72
CA ALA A 430 7.79 7.51 16.69
C ALA A 430 8.43 6.19 17.16
N LYS A 431 7.62 5.16 17.43
CA LYS A 431 8.11 3.80 17.78
C LYS A 431 8.92 3.16 16.66
N ALA A 432 8.63 3.48 15.40
CA ALA A 432 9.35 2.96 14.26
C ALA A 432 10.75 3.58 14.08
N VAL A 433 10.98 4.80 14.57
CA VAL A 433 12.27 5.47 14.41
C VAL A 433 13.40 4.58 14.94
N THR A 434 14.35 4.27 14.04
CA THR A 434 15.46 3.37 14.32
C THR A 434 16.76 4.16 14.37
N VAL A 435 17.37 4.28 15.52
CA VAL A 435 18.71 4.88 15.67
C VAL A 435 19.75 3.85 15.26
N VAL A 436 20.41 4.11 14.12
CA VAL A 436 21.43 3.23 13.53
C VAL A 436 22.82 3.59 14.08
N LYS A 437 23.07 4.86 14.32
CA LYS A 437 24.32 5.39 14.87
C LYS A 437 23.98 6.50 15.88
N ASN A 438 24.69 6.55 17.02
CA ASN A 438 24.56 7.59 18.03
C ASN A 438 25.88 7.74 18.81
N GLU A 439 26.86 8.41 18.22
CA GLU A 439 28.17 8.62 18.86
C GLU A 439 28.04 9.62 20.00
N ASN A 440 28.78 9.41 21.06
CA ASN A 440 28.83 10.27 22.24
C ASN A 440 27.46 10.62 22.85
N ASN A 441 26.42 9.81 22.61
CA ASN A 441 25.02 10.10 23.00
C ASN A 441 24.53 11.45 22.45
N THR A 442 24.78 11.70 21.18
CA THR A 442 24.32 12.90 20.44
C THR A 442 22.80 13.06 20.50
N LEU A 443 22.06 11.94 20.41
CA LEU A 443 20.61 11.94 20.54
C LEU A 443 20.16 11.50 21.94
N PRO A 444 19.14 12.16 22.53
CA PRO A 444 18.49 13.36 22.00
C PRO A 444 19.39 14.60 22.07
N LEU A 445 19.17 15.54 21.12
CA LEU A 445 19.94 16.77 21.03
C LEU A 445 19.84 17.58 22.32
N ASN A 446 20.98 18.02 22.84
CA ASN A 446 21.02 18.91 24.00
C ASN A 446 20.93 20.37 23.57
N VAL A 447 19.71 20.87 23.37
CA VAL A 447 19.48 22.26 22.92
C VAL A 447 19.47 23.23 24.05
N THR A 448 20.32 24.26 23.96
CA THR A 448 20.46 25.36 24.92
C THR A 448 19.89 26.66 24.32
N LYS A 449 19.77 27.71 25.17
CA LYS A 449 19.33 29.04 24.69
C LYS A 449 20.25 29.69 23.65
N LYS A 450 21.45 29.16 23.45
CA LYS A 450 22.43 29.69 22.49
C LYS A 450 22.55 28.81 21.25
N SER A 451 21.87 27.67 21.23
CA SER A 451 21.97 26.70 20.13
C SER A 451 21.39 27.24 18.82
N LYS A 452 22.06 26.93 17.73
CA LYS A 452 21.72 27.29 16.38
C LYS A 452 21.50 25.98 15.56
N VAL A 453 20.26 25.57 15.43
CA VAL A 453 19.90 24.32 14.77
C VAL A 453 19.44 24.59 13.35
N LEU A 454 20.06 23.94 12.37
CA LEU A 454 19.66 23.95 10.97
C LEU A 454 19.01 22.62 10.60
N LEU A 455 17.73 22.66 10.21
CA LEU A 455 17.00 21.53 9.68
C LEU A 455 16.96 21.63 8.16
N VAL A 456 17.43 20.60 7.46
CA VAL A 456 17.53 20.61 6.00
C VAL A 456 16.77 19.43 5.40
N ALA A 457 15.64 19.72 4.76
CA ALA A 457 14.84 18.75 4.04
C ALA A 457 15.40 18.47 2.64
N ALA A 458 14.99 17.35 2.00
CA ALA A 458 15.29 17.10 0.59
C ALA A 458 14.38 17.95 -0.32
N GLU A 459 13.07 17.95 -0.03
CA GLU A 459 12.05 18.59 -0.85
C GLU A 459 11.29 19.68 -0.10
N ASN A 460 10.56 20.54 -0.84
CA ASN A 460 9.71 21.56 -0.25
C ASN A 460 8.65 20.97 0.67
N ASN A 461 7.98 19.92 0.20
CA ASN A 461 6.89 19.25 0.91
C ASN A 461 7.35 18.48 2.16
N GLN A 462 8.64 18.31 2.36
CA GLN A 462 9.21 17.72 3.58
C GLN A 462 9.66 18.80 4.58
N ARG A 463 9.89 20.03 4.11
CA ARG A 463 10.37 21.15 4.92
C ARG A 463 9.39 21.55 6.03
N SER A 464 8.09 21.62 5.70
CA SER A 464 7.03 21.90 6.67
C SER A 464 6.94 20.81 7.74
N LEU A 465 7.17 19.54 7.39
CA LEU A 465 7.17 18.43 8.34
C LEU A 465 8.32 18.54 9.35
N MET A 466 9.51 18.94 8.91
CA MET A 466 10.63 19.21 9.81
C MET A 466 10.33 20.39 10.75
N LYS A 467 9.77 21.48 10.21
CA LYS A 467 9.34 22.63 11.01
C LYS A 467 8.30 22.22 12.06
N TYR A 468 7.31 21.43 11.66
CA TYR A 468 6.26 20.96 12.52
C TYR A 468 6.79 20.08 13.68
N GLY A 469 7.76 19.21 13.40
CA GLY A 469 8.45 18.43 14.44
C GLY A 469 9.21 19.32 15.44
N ALA A 470 9.89 20.35 14.95
CA ALA A 470 10.59 21.32 15.82
C ALA A 470 9.61 22.16 16.66
N GLU A 471 8.47 22.58 16.11
CA GLU A 471 7.41 23.28 16.85
C GLU A 471 6.85 22.43 17.99
N ARG A 472 6.62 21.13 17.74
CA ARG A 472 6.20 20.19 18.79
C ARG A 472 7.26 20.01 19.87
N ALA A 473 8.54 19.96 19.51
CA ALA A 473 9.63 19.89 20.45
C ALA A 473 9.73 21.18 21.30
N LYS A 474 9.50 22.36 20.70
CA LYS A 474 9.42 23.63 21.41
C LYS A 474 8.24 23.66 22.38
N ASN A 475 7.06 23.22 21.93
CA ASN A 475 5.87 23.15 22.79
C ASN A 475 6.03 22.17 23.96
N ALA A 476 6.87 21.14 23.80
CA ALA A 476 7.26 20.22 24.86
C ALA A 476 8.36 20.79 25.81
N GLY A 477 8.85 22.02 25.56
CA GLY A 477 9.88 22.65 26.34
C GLY A 477 11.32 22.16 26.09
N LEU A 478 11.53 21.39 25.03
CA LEU A 478 12.83 20.81 24.67
C LEU A 478 13.68 21.74 23.80
N ILE A 479 13.09 22.77 23.22
CA ILE A 479 13.75 23.87 22.54
C ILE A 479 13.50 25.14 23.39
N PRO A 480 14.47 25.59 24.19
CA PRO A 480 14.27 26.72 25.07
C PRO A 480 14.20 28.05 24.32
N ASP A 481 13.50 29.02 24.91
CA ASP A 481 13.48 30.39 24.38
C ASP A 481 14.90 30.95 24.27
N GLY A 482 15.24 31.50 23.09
CA GLY A 482 16.57 32.00 22.75
C GLY A 482 17.36 31.05 21.85
N ALA A 483 17.01 29.77 21.76
CA ALA A 483 17.53 28.89 20.70
C ALA A 483 17.01 29.31 19.33
N GLU A 484 17.87 29.30 18.35
CA GLU A 484 17.52 29.62 16.97
C GLU A 484 17.36 28.31 16.15
N VAL A 485 16.19 28.10 15.56
CA VAL A 485 15.95 26.97 14.65
C VAL A 485 15.58 27.52 13.28
N LYS A 486 16.29 27.10 12.26
CA LYS A 486 16.03 27.45 10.87
C LYS A 486 15.75 26.20 10.08
N VAL A 487 14.81 26.28 9.12
CA VAL A 487 14.42 25.18 8.28
C VAL A 487 14.61 25.56 6.81
N THR A 488 15.25 24.72 6.04
CA THR A 488 15.44 24.91 4.60
C THR A 488 15.38 23.58 3.86
N ARG A 489 15.70 23.58 2.58
CA ARG A 489 15.87 22.37 1.76
C ARG A 489 17.15 22.46 0.94
N TYR A 490 17.72 21.32 0.60
CA TYR A 490 18.74 21.29 -0.42
C TYR A 490 18.06 21.13 -1.80
N MET A 491 18.06 22.18 -2.57
CA MET A 491 17.71 22.03 -3.99
C MET A 491 18.97 21.75 -4.75
N ASP A 492 19.10 20.55 -5.17
CA ASP A 492 19.88 20.34 -6.29
C ASP A 492 21.27 20.85 -6.26
N ARG A 493 22.14 20.75 -5.28
CA ARG A 493 23.12 20.82 -6.28
C ARG A 493 24.49 21.35 -5.89
N THR A 494 24.58 22.43 -5.32
CA THR A 494 25.86 22.98 -4.88
C THR A 494 25.73 23.65 -3.52
N LEU A 495 26.79 23.65 -2.76
CA LEU A 495 26.85 24.36 -1.46
C LEU A 495 26.65 25.88 -1.61
N ALA A 496 26.92 26.43 -2.80
CA ALA A 496 26.77 27.84 -3.09
C ALA A 496 25.36 28.24 -3.55
N SER A 497 24.44 27.28 -3.73
CA SER A 497 23.07 27.56 -4.18
C SER A 497 22.30 28.30 -3.08
N ASP A 498 21.55 29.34 -3.48
CA ASP A 498 20.63 30.03 -2.59
C ASP A 498 19.44 29.12 -2.25
N ALA A 499 19.06 29.14 -0.99
CA ALA A 499 17.91 28.41 -0.47
C ALA A 499 16.96 29.34 0.28
N THR A 500 15.66 29.10 0.14
CA THR A 500 14.66 29.77 0.98
C THR A 500 14.69 29.16 2.37
N VAL A 501 14.90 30.01 3.36
CA VAL A 501 14.94 29.66 4.79
C VAL A 501 13.66 30.06 5.45
N ILE A 502 13.12 29.21 6.31
CA ILE A 502 11.98 29.50 7.19
C ILE A 502 12.50 29.61 8.61
N ASN A 503 12.28 30.74 9.27
CA ASN A 503 12.54 30.92 10.69
C ASN A 503 11.44 30.27 11.55
N ALA A 504 11.71 30.10 12.83
CA ALA A 504 10.73 29.56 13.79
C ALA A 504 9.41 30.36 13.87
N ASP A 505 9.45 31.67 13.59
CA ASP A 505 8.27 32.54 13.55
C ASP A 505 7.49 32.49 12.21
N GLY A 506 7.96 31.66 11.27
CA GLY A 506 7.36 31.51 9.93
C GLY A 506 7.84 32.55 8.92
N SER A 507 8.64 33.54 9.29
CA SER A 507 9.23 34.49 8.33
C SER A 507 10.24 33.79 7.42
N THR A 508 10.38 34.29 6.19
CA THR A 508 11.25 33.69 5.17
C THR A 508 12.28 34.68 4.65
N TYR A 509 13.44 34.17 4.28
CA TYR A 509 14.47 34.92 3.57
C TYR A 509 15.31 33.97 2.71
N THR A 510 16.19 34.52 1.86
CA THR A 510 17.10 33.71 1.02
C THR A 510 18.52 33.81 1.60
N SER A 511 19.21 32.67 1.64
CA SER A 511 20.61 32.57 2.06
C SER A 511 21.33 31.49 1.25
N SER A 512 22.65 31.59 1.11
CA SER A 512 23.41 30.48 0.56
C SER A 512 23.44 29.32 1.56
N MET A 513 23.54 28.08 1.06
CA MET A 513 23.66 26.92 1.93
C MET A 513 24.93 26.98 2.77
N THR A 514 26.04 27.47 2.19
CA THR A 514 27.31 27.64 2.90
C THR A 514 27.16 28.55 4.12
N ASP A 515 26.51 29.72 3.97
CA ASP A 515 26.29 30.64 5.08
C ASP A 515 25.45 30.03 6.22
N LEU A 516 24.49 29.17 5.84
CA LEU A 516 23.66 28.46 6.82
C LEU A 516 24.45 27.36 7.57
N LEU A 517 25.30 26.63 6.85
CA LEU A 517 26.16 25.61 7.45
C LEU A 517 27.24 26.23 8.36
N ASP A 518 27.79 27.40 7.98
CA ASP A 518 28.71 28.16 8.83
C ASP A 518 28.01 28.70 10.07
N TRP A 519 26.76 29.15 9.94
CA TRP A 519 25.95 29.70 11.02
C TRP A 519 25.57 28.69 12.09
N CYS A 520 25.19 27.45 11.71
CA CYS A 520 24.67 26.46 12.65
C CYS A 520 25.77 25.83 13.52
N ASP A 521 25.41 25.41 14.73
CA ASP A 521 26.20 24.50 15.58
C ASP A 521 25.68 23.04 15.50
N THR A 522 24.45 22.86 15.01
CA THR A 522 23.81 21.56 14.82
C THR A 522 23.14 21.51 13.46
N LEU A 523 23.49 20.51 12.65
CA LEU A 523 22.86 20.18 11.38
C LEU A 523 22.00 18.92 11.52
N VAL A 524 20.73 19.00 11.16
CA VAL A 524 19.84 17.82 10.99
C VAL A 524 19.40 17.79 9.54
N VAL A 525 19.82 16.77 8.79
CA VAL A 525 19.54 16.67 7.36
C VAL A 525 18.78 15.41 7.02
N VAL A 526 17.73 15.56 6.18
CA VAL A 526 16.99 14.43 5.60
C VAL A 526 17.76 13.87 4.42
N SER A 527 17.92 12.55 4.38
CA SER A 527 18.39 11.81 3.23
C SER A 527 17.22 11.03 2.61
N ASP A 528 16.89 11.34 1.37
CA ASP A 528 15.79 10.69 0.63
C ASP A 528 16.33 9.91 -0.57
N ASN A 529 16.66 8.64 -0.35
CA ASN A 529 17.26 7.76 -1.33
C ASN A 529 16.40 6.54 -1.60
N SER A 530 15.95 6.40 -2.83
CA SER A 530 15.00 5.36 -3.25
C SER A 530 15.58 3.93 -3.33
N GLY A 531 16.87 3.72 -3.07
CA GLY A 531 17.46 2.38 -3.06
C GLY A 531 18.99 2.35 -3.02
N LEU A 532 19.55 1.16 -2.84
CA LEU A 532 21.00 0.95 -2.70
C LEU A 532 21.83 1.44 -3.89
N ASN A 533 21.37 1.21 -5.13
CA ASN A 533 22.10 1.66 -6.33
C ASN A 533 22.07 3.18 -6.46
N VAL A 534 20.99 3.82 -6.03
CA VAL A 534 20.87 5.28 -5.96
C VAL A 534 21.86 5.79 -4.93
N ALA A 535 21.91 5.20 -3.75
CA ALA A 535 22.89 5.53 -2.73
C ALA A 535 24.35 5.42 -3.21
N LYS A 536 24.68 4.49 -4.09
CA LYS A 536 26.01 4.33 -4.70
C LYS A 536 26.38 5.39 -5.72
N ALA A 537 25.41 5.96 -6.43
CA ALA A 537 25.64 6.95 -7.49
C ALA A 537 25.94 8.36 -6.98
N HIS A 538 25.93 8.57 -5.67
CA HIS A 538 25.80 9.87 -5.03
C HIS A 538 27.01 10.73 -4.97
N TYR A 539 28.19 10.18 -5.10
CA TYR A 539 29.43 10.94 -5.01
C TYR A 539 29.65 11.92 -6.17
N ASN A 540 28.80 11.85 -7.21
CA ASN A 540 29.05 12.51 -8.48
C ASN A 540 28.01 13.53 -8.92
N ASN A 541 27.62 14.47 -8.10
CA ASN A 541 26.89 15.67 -8.54
C ASN A 541 25.42 15.55 -8.86
N ASN A 542 24.69 14.66 -8.30
CA ASN A 542 23.28 14.84 -8.42
C ASN A 542 22.64 15.19 -7.07
N TYR A 543 21.43 15.64 -7.16
CA TYR A 543 20.54 16.02 -6.09
C TYR A 543 20.58 15.07 -4.88
N THR A 544 20.62 13.77 -5.09
CA THR A 544 20.65 12.76 -4.04
C THR A 544 21.98 12.65 -3.28
N GLY A 545 23.09 13.13 -3.84
CA GLY A 545 24.39 13.19 -3.16
C GLY A 545 24.57 14.38 -2.21
N THR A 546 23.66 15.36 -2.25
CA THR A 546 23.79 16.60 -1.48
C THR A 546 23.82 16.41 0.02
N PRO A 547 23.01 15.51 0.67
CA PRO A 547 23.09 15.30 2.12
C PRO A 547 24.48 14.88 2.58
N TYR A 548 25.17 14.04 1.81
CA TYR A 548 26.55 13.67 2.09
C TYR A 548 27.48 14.90 2.04
N ASN A 549 27.34 15.72 1.01
CA ASN A 549 28.16 16.93 0.86
C ASN A 549 27.92 17.94 1.99
N LEU A 550 26.69 18.05 2.51
CA LEU A 550 26.39 18.94 3.63
C LEU A 550 27.04 18.45 4.93
N VAL A 551 26.96 17.17 5.22
CA VAL A 551 27.61 16.54 6.37
C VAL A 551 29.13 16.68 6.26
N ASP A 552 29.70 16.32 5.12
CA ASP A 552 31.14 16.38 4.87
C ASP A 552 31.70 17.82 4.97
N TYR A 553 30.94 18.82 4.51
CA TYR A 553 31.30 20.23 4.66
C TYR A 553 31.39 20.63 6.13
N VAL A 554 30.35 20.31 6.90
CA VAL A 554 30.30 20.68 8.34
C VAL A 554 31.45 20.02 9.10
N GLU A 555 31.67 18.73 8.88
CA GLU A 555 32.74 17.97 9.54
C GLU A 555 34.15 18.51 9.21
N LYS A 556 34.38 18.92 7.96
CA LYS A 556 35.67 19.50 7.55
C LYS A 556 35.87 20.94 8.02
N ALA A 557 34.81 21.72 8.09
CA ALA A 557 34.88 23.11 8.51
C ALA A 557 35.08 23.23 10.04
N ASP A 558 34.35 22.45 10.83
CA ASP A 558 34.41 22.45 12.29
C ASP A 558 33.87 21.16 12.88
N ALA A 559 34.71 20.20 13.18
CA ALA A 559 34.37 18.91 13.76
C ALA A 559 33.78 18.99 15.19
N SER A 560 33.61 20.18 15.77
CA SER A 560 32.88 20.36 17.02
C SER A 560 31.38 20.57 16.85
N LYS A 561 30.92 20.79 15.62
CA LYS A 561 29.49 20.88 15.27
C LYS A 561 28.86 19.51 15.28
N THR A 562 27.58 19.47 15.61
CA THR A 562 26.82 18.23 15.64
C THR A 562 26.12 17.95 14.29
N THR A 563 26.22 16.72 13.80
CA THR A 563 25.59 16.29 12.56
C THR A 563 24.67 15.10 12.78
N VAL A 564 23.41 15.24 12.34
CA VAL A 564 22.36 14.20 12.42
C VAL A 564 21.76 13.96 11.04
N VAL A 565 21.69 12.70 10.63
CA VAL A 565 21.06 12.29 9.39
C VAL A 565 19.76 11.52 9.65
N ILE A 566 18.69 11.93 9.00
CA ILE A 566 17.40 11.24 8.96
C ILE A 566 17.24 10.56 7.58
N SER A 567 17.48 9.26 7.51
CA SER A 567 17.20 8.44 6.33
C SER A 567 15.68 8.26 6.21
N ALA A 568 15.08 8.94 5.24
CA ALA A 568 13.62 9.04 5.11
C ALA A 568 13.00 8.01 4.19
N ASN A 569 13.77 7.37 3.32
CA ASN A 569 13.28 6.36 2.40
C ASN A 569 13.74 4.94 2.82
N LYS A 570 14.11 4.09 1.87
CA LYS A 570 14.69 2.78 2.20
C LYS A 570 16.01 2.96 2.95
N PRO A 571 16.24 2.24 4.05
CA PRO A 571 17.33 2.55 5.00
C PRO A 571 18.73 2.14 4.49
N TYR A 572 18.90 1.90 3.20
CA TYR A 572 20.18 1.42 2.64
C TYR A 572 21.24 2.51 2.53
N ASP A 573 20.87 3.78 2.64
CA ASP A 573 21.74 4.94 2.60
C ASP A 573 22.41 5.28 3.94
N VAL A 574 21.97 4.69 5.04
CA VAL A 574 22.53 4.94 6.38
C VAL A 574 24.05 4.68 6.46
N GLN A 575 24.58 3.82 5.61
CA GLN A 575 26.02 3.54 5.54
C GLN A 575 26.83 4.61 4.76
N MET A 576 26.16 5.57 4.12
CA MET A 576 26.79 6.61 3.32
C MET A 576 27.29 7.81 4.15
N TYR A 577 27.02 7.82 5.44
CA TYR A 577 27.31 8.91 6.37
C TYR A 577 28.25 8.48 7.50
N PRO A 578 29.47 7.97 7.19
CA PRO A 578 30.36 7.44 8.23
C PRO A 578 30.78 8.51 9.25
N ASN A 579 30.82 9.77 8.83
CA ASN A 579 31.27 10.88 9.68
C ASN A 579 30.13 11.54 10.47
N ALA A 580 28.86 11.29 10.18
CA ALA A 580 27.76 11.86 10.95
C ALA A 580 27.76 11.35 12.40
N ASP A 581 27.50 12.21 13.39
CA ASP A 581 27.46 11.84 14.82
C ASP A 581 26.28 10.93 15.13
N ALA A 582 25.13 11.17 14.50
CA ALA A 582 23.97 10.32 14.64
C ALA A 582 23.26 10.08 13.31
N ILE A 583 22.71 8.86 13.15
CA ILE A 583 21.95 8.44 11.99
C ILE A 583 20.71 7.71 12.46
N MET A 584 19.55 8.08 11.95
CA MET A 584 18.30 7.39 12.18
C MET A 584 17.55 7.10 10.88
N ALA A 585 16.80 5.99 10.83
CA ALA A 585 15.90 5.63 9.74
C ALA A 585 14.45 5.82 10.17
N VAL A 586 13.61 6.38 9.28
CA VAL A 586 12.19 6.66 9.54
C VAL A 586 11.22 5.99 8.56
N TYR A 587 11.71 5.39 7.48
CA TYR A 587 10.97 4.52 6.55
C TYR A 587 9.77 5.18 5.84
N GLY A 588 9.83 6.48 5.58
CA GLY A 588 8.81 7.19 4.82
C GLY A 588 9.27 8.59 4.47
N SER A 589 9.22 8.92 3.16
CA SER A 589 9.63 10.22 2.62
C SER A 589 8.45 11.08 2.17
N LYS A 590 7.20 10.62 2.37
CA LYS A 590 6.00 11.36 1.98
C LYS A 590 5.94 12.70 2.69
N GLY A 591 5.88 13.76 1.89
CA GLY A 591 5.82 15.13 2.37
C GLY A 591 4.41 15.64 2.65
N ASP A 592 4.28 16.94 2.85
CA ASP A 592 3.00 17.64 2.93
C ASP A 592 2.44 17.85 1.50
N PRO A 593 1.26 17.32 1.16
CA PRO A 593 0.70 17.43 -0.18
C PRO A 593 0.28 18.86 -0.55
N THR A 594 0.16 19.77 0.41
CA THR A 594 -0.19 21.18 0.14
C THR A 594 0.99 22.01 -0.35
N GLU A 595 2.24 21.52 -0.19
CA GLU A 595 3.44 22.16 -0.69
C GLU A 595 3.85 21.64 -2.07
N GLN A 596 4.41 22.51 -2.91
CA GLN A 596 4.89 22.12 -4.23
C GLN A 596 6.17 21.29 -4.16
N LEU A 597 6.22 20.23 -4.97
CA LEU A 597 7.44 19.50 -5.25
C LEU A 597 8.41 20.31 -6.12
N ILE A 598 9.69 19.96 -6.09
CA ILE A 598 10.68 20.49 -7.04
C ILE A 598 10.22 20.14 -8.46
N GLY A 599 10.20 21.15 -9.34
CA GLY A 599 9.76 20.98 -10.74
C GLY A 599 8.31 21.37 -11.00
N GLY A 600 7.58 21.90 -10.00
CA GLY A 600 6.25 22.52 -10.19
C GLY A 600 5.08 21.54 -10.21
N ALA A 601 5.30 20.26 -9.96
CA ALA A 601 4.21 19.32 -9.74
C ALA A 601 3.50 19.68 -8.43
N THR A 602 2.18 19.78 -8.46
CA THR A 602 1.37 19.87 -7.24
C THR A 602 1.50 18.56 -6.48
N GLY A 603 1.66 18.64 -5.16
CA GLY A 603 1.64 17.45 -4.30
C GLY A 603 0.37 16.63 -4.49
N SER A 604 0.45 15.36 -4.15
CA SER A 604 -0.71 14.46 -4.08
C SER A 604 -1.79 15.07 -3.17
N THR A 605 -3.05 14.80 -3.48
CA THR A 605 -4.20 15.18 -2.62
C THR A 605 -4.31 14.33 -1.35
N SER A 606 -3.36 13.45 -1.08
CA SER A 606 -3.36 12.58 0.11
C SER A 606 -2.74 13.27 1.33
N ALA A 607 -3.07 12.77 2.53
CA ALA A 607 -2.57 13.29 3.81
C ALA A 607 -1.03 13.29 3.92
N SER A 608 -0.48 14.12 4.81
CA SER A 608 0.95 14.21 5.08
C SER A 608 1.49 12.94 5.75
N GLY A 609 2.69 12.50 5.36
CA GLY A 609 3.35 11.36 6.03
C GLY A 609 3.91 11.74 7.41
N PRO A 610 3.78 10.88 8.44
CA PRO A 610 4.23 11.19 9.81
C PRO A 610 5.73 10.98 10.05
N ASN A 611 6.43 10.28 9.17
CA ASN A 611 7.75 9.69 9.42
C ASN A 611 8.85 10.73 9.67
N ILE A 612 8.97 11.74 8.81
CA ILE A 612 10.00 12.80 8.95
C ILE A 612 9.75 13.61 10.22
N THR A 613 8.49 13.97 10.49
CA THR A 613 8.10 14.66 11.73
C THR A 613 8.52 13.84 12.95
N ALA A 614 8.25 12.53 12.96
CA ALA A 614 8.64 11.63 14.05
C ALA A 614 10.18 11.57 14.23
N GLY A 615 10.93 11.54 13.12
CA GLY A 615 12.40 11.61 13.18
C GLY A 615 12.91 12.87 13.85
N VAL A 616 12.33 14.03 13.52
CA VAL A 616 12.67 15.30 14.18
C VAL A 616 12.25 15.31 15.66
N GLU A 617 11.06 14.82 15.99
CA GLU A 617 10.59 14.69 17.37
C GLU A 617 11.51 13.82 18.23
N VAL A 618 11.99 12.70 17.67
CA VAL A 618 12.97 11.83 18.33
C VAL A 618 14.33 12.53 18.46
N ALA A 619 14.77 13.26 17.43
CA ALA A 619 16.02 14.01 17.49
C ALA A 619 16.04 15.00 18.65
N PHE A 620 14.92 15.68 18.92
CA PHE A 620 14.80 16.60 20.05
C PHE A 620 14.37 15.94 21.38
N GLY A 621 14.07 14.65 21.40
CA GLY A 621 13.72 13.92 22.62
C GLY A 621 12.24 14.01 23.04
N VAL A 622 11.33 14.37 22.14
CA VAL A 622 9.86 14.30 22.38
C VAL A 622 9.44 12.86 22.60
N PHE A 623 10.03 11.95 21.85
CA PHE A 623 9.87 10.50 21.96
C PHE A 623 11.24 9.83 22.04
N GLY A 624 11.29 8.65 22.67
CA GLY A 624 12.43 7.75 22.58
C GLY A 624 12.34 6.89 21.31
N ALA A 625 13.48 6.61 20.68
CA ALA A 625 13.57 5.67 19.58
C ALA A 625 13.55 4.23 20.10
N SER A 626 12.75 3.36 19.50
CA SER A 626 12.68 1.94 19.86
C SER A 626 12.72 0.99 18.65
N GLY A 627 12.65 1.53 17.43
CA GLY A 627 12.64 0.77 16.20
C GLY A 627 13.91 -0.04 15.96
N LYS A 628 13.79 -1.08 15.17
CA LYS A 628 14.89 -1.93 14.70
C LYS A 628 14.84 -2.03 13.19
N LEU A 629 16.00 -2.11 12.53
CA LEU A 629 16.04 -2.29 11.09
C LEU A 629 15.30 -3.57 10.69
N PRO A 630 14.22 -3.48 9.89
CA PRO A 630 13.47 -4.65 9.43
C PRO A 630 14.12 -5.33 8.21
N VAL A 631 15.21 -4.74 7.72
CA VAL A 631 16.02 -5.24 6.60
C VAL A 631 17.50 -5.15 6.95
N ARG A 632 18.30 -6.07 6.42
CA ARG A 632 19.76 -6.02 6.51
C ARG A 632 20.30 -4.93 5.59
N ILE A 633 21.27 -4.18 6.07
CA ILE A 633 22.01 -3.22 5.26
C ILE A 633 23.17 -3.98 4.59
N PRO A 634 23.14 -4.16 3.26
CA PRO A 634 24.24 -4.82 2.56
C PRO A 634 25.53 -4.03 2.75
N LYS A 635 26.60 -4.69 3.19
CA LYS A 635 27.91 -4.03 3.35
C LYS A 635 28.39 -3.47 2.02
N TYR A 636 28.59 -2.18 1.98
CA TYR A 636 29.17 -1.48 0.85
C TYR A 636 30.53 -0.89 1.25
N VAL A 637 31.58 -1.29 0.53
CA VAL A 637 32.89 -0.66 0.71
C VAL A 637 32.87 0.59 -0.16
N LEU A 638 32.87 1.75 0.49
CA LEU A 638 33.09 3.03 -0.19
C LEU A 638 34.49 2.95 -0.85
N THR A 639 34.56 2.66 -2.15
CA THR A 639 35.78 2.88 -2.90
C THR A 639 35.97 4.38 -3.04
N THR A 640 36.75 4.96 -2.17
CA THR A 640 37.28 6.31 -2.36
C THR A 640 38.11 6.27 -3.65
N ASN A 641 37.53 6.76 -4.74
CA ASN A 641 38.37 7.18 -5.87
C ASN A 641 39.13 8.43 -5.41
N VAL A 642 40.40 8.24 -5.05
CA VAL A 642 41.37 9.28 -4.81
C VAL A 642 41.65 9.98 -6.14
#